data_e43e20d74bc903c648fd7b6176ca41f4
#
_entry.id   e43e20d74bc903c648fd7b6176ca41f4
#
_cell.length_a   1.000
_cell.length_b   1.000
_cell.length_c   1.000
_cell.angle_alpha   90.00
_cell.angle_beta   90.00
_cell.angle_gamma   90.00
#
_symmetry.space_group_name_H-M   'P 1'
#
loop_
_entity.id
_entity.type
_entity.pdbx_description
1 polymer ?
#
loop_
_entity_poly.entity_id
_entity_poly.type
_entity_poly.pdbx_seq_one_letter_code
_entity_poly.pdbx_strand_id
1 'polypeptide(L)'
;MDNRKRRSIKTMAELENRLRRTNQKQAALYLFCNFISLMLMTAYSGLMFSPTVQDIFPPGGDSRKQLYAIFVLALFGCVIFTIYAASLFFRKKSRQLGILMALGASRKTLAPGLFREVLLLSGSSAVLGTLAGFPFLFLLWTAFRIFIVNSEEMVLNVDFRCLWVSAGFTALVVICACVLAFLYMKRTNILDVIQEEHQNEPVKELGRWCGPVGIVLILAGAVAGYEGPTVYMNVFHRYPSPFLNLLYAPAFAGLYMVMLHTVVNGWTSRRKNPWKNIIARSMMKFQGKQTVNSLLVTTVLVAGGCFGIFYLPMLHTGLSMGSESHAYDYSWFWPSDQSLPSEEEIYSLAEKHDFQIKDWVQCSYLALACDNNMQILNPDNTLSYQHFDIADECHALSESTYNQITRQNISLDPGFFYAVTNEEETAYDTVENATLFTNMTTREELPVTCKGFVHFEDMASHGTAVLDDSDYEKISQGLAPEWTGSMIWFNSEGKDSYAFAQELFVKIVNSYDDQHFSNSYYDPVQYVMTEGYTNNYYGSSYTVSPEERQVDRTNINSSDFRMYWNYIPQFRIMDAQDQLKTFGVFMMTFLFIAIICITAALVIAYTRCQTIALNNAYVFSDLMRLGASPSFLGRELQRQAGPVFKIPAISGMSLMILLYFMILLANDGLLTKSEILGFAMCLEVAAVIALIIYAVFRRTLRSLRKQLGICSSEQ
;
A
#
# COMPACT_ATOMS: atom_id res chain seq x y z
N MET A 1 -1.09 -47.86 39.15
CA MET A 1 -0.49 -47.28 40.38
C MET A 1 0.87 -46.79 40.04
N ASP A 2 1.01 -45.55 39.72
CA ASP A 2 2.27 -44.95 39.28
C ASP A 2 2.84 -44.10 40.43
N ASN A 3 3.84 -44.65 41.11
CA ASN A 3 4.50 -44.11 42.27
C ASN A 3 5.53 -43.05 41.84
N ARG A 4 5.07 -41.91 41.29
CA ARG A 4 5.96 -40.77 41.11
C ARG A 4 6.23 -40.12 42.47
N LYS A 5 7.41 -40.38 42.99
CA LYS A 5 7.98 -39.75 44.20
C LYS A 5 7.69 -38.24 44.17
N ARG A 6 6.84 -37.76 45.06
CA ARG A 6 6.63 -36.35 45.37
C ARG A 6 7.93 -35.81 46.01
N ARG A 7 8.84 -35.27 45.16
CA ARG A 7 10.00 -34.51 45.70
C ARG A 7 9.44 -33.23 46.34
N SER A 8 9.76 -33.04 47.59
CA SER A 8 9.45 -31.80 48.33
C SER A 8 10.15 -30.60 47.64
N ILE A 9 9.42 -29.50 47.45
CA ILE A 9 9.97 -28.27 46.86
C ILE A 9 10.77 -27.58 47.94
N LYS A 10 12.11 -27.53 47.76
CA LYS A 10 13.01 -26.95 48.77
C LYS A 10 13.31 -25.48 48.54
N THR A 11 13.08 -24.92 47.32
CA THR A 11 13.41 -23.54 47.02
C THR A 11 12.36 -22.90 46.11
N MET A 12 12.22 -21.58 46.16
CA MET A 12 11.33 -20.79 45.29
C MET A 12 11.68 -20.96 43.82
N ALA A 13 12.96 -21.09 43.49
CA ALA A 13 13.44 -21.37 42.16
C ALA A 13 12.97 -22.72 41.59
N GLU A 14 12.89 -23.76 42.43
CA GLU A 14 12.37 -25.06 42.04
C GLU A 14 10.87 -25.04 41.80
N LEU A 15 10.13 -24.24 42.59
CA LEU A 15 8.71 -23.98 42.38
C LEU A 15 8.48 -23.26 41.05
N GLU A 16 9.22 -22.19 40.77
CA GLU A 16 9.14 -21.43 39.50
C GLU A 16 9.46 -22.36 38.31
N ASN A 17 10.47 -23.19 38.38
CA ASN A 17 10.78 -24.12 37.31
C ASN A 17 9.70 -25.19 37.09
N ARG A 18 9.02 -25.65 38.11
CA ARG A 18 7.86 -26.55 37.96
C ARG A 18 6.67 -25.85 37.35
N LEU A 19 6.36 -24.65 37.80
CA LEU A 19 5.30 -23.82 37.22
C LEU A 19 5.58 -23.48 35.75
N ARG A 20 6.83 -23.16 35.39
CA ARG A 20 7.29 -22.96 34.02
C ARG A 20 7.04 -24.16 33.13
N ARG A 21 7.36 -25.39 33.60
CA ARG A 21 7.08 -26.64 32.86
C ARG A 21 5.59 -26.87 32.64
N THR A 22 4.74 -26.51 33.60
CA THR A 22 3.27 -26.64 33.48
C THR A 22 2.70 -25.66 32.46
N ASN A 23 3.37 -24.51 32.26
CA ASN A 23 2.92 -23.44 31.37
C ASN A 23 3.63 -23.40 30.03
N GLN A 24 4.36 -24.43 29.65
CA GLN A 24 5.12 -24.48 28.40
C GLN A 24 4.30 -24.12 27.16
N LYS A 25 3.03 -24.55 27.07
CA LYS A 25 2.16 -24.24 25.91
C LYS A 25 1.89 -22.73 25.77
N GLN A 26 1.79 -21.99 26.86
CA GLN A 26 1.49 -20.56 26.84
C GLN A 26 2.73 -19.72 26.57
N ALA A 27 3.85 -20.11 27.22
CA ALA A 27 5.16 -19.52 26.94
C ALA A 27 5.56 -19.76 25.46
N ALA A 28 5.31 -20.96 24.93
CA ALA A 28 5.53 -21.27 23.52
C ALA A 28 4.66 -20.43 22.57
N LEU A 29 3.38 -20.18 22.92
CA LEU A 29 2.52 -19.31 22.13
C LEU A 29 3.05 -17.87 22.10
N TYR A 30 3.42 -17.32 23.25
CA TYR A 30 4.00 -15.98 23.33
C TYR A 30 5.33 -15.87 22.56
N LEU A 31 6.23 -16.84 22.73
CA LEU A 31 7.48 -16.95 21.98
C LEU A 31 7.23 -17.02 20.47
N PHE A 32 6.26 -17.83 20.03
CA PHE A 32 5.90 -17.99 18.63
C PHE A 32 5.33 -16.70 18.00
N CYS A 33 4.46 -16.00 18.72
CA CYS A 33 3.92 -14.72 18.25
C CYS A 33 5.03 -13.66 18.09
N ASN A 34 5.91 -13.54 19.09
CA ASN A 34 7.06 -12.63 19.01
C ASN A 34 8.05 -13.03 17.92
N PHE A 35 8.32 -14.34 17.79
CA PHE A 35 9.16 -14.88 16.72
C PHE A 35 8.64 -14.49 15.34
N ILE A 36 7.36 -14.72 15.06
CA ILE A 36 6.74 -14.33 13.78
C ILE A 36 6.84 -12.83 13.55
N SER A 37 6.49 -12.02 14.55
CA SER A 37 6.54 -10.56 14.42
C SER A 37 7.95 -10.06 14.11
N LEU A 38 8.95 -10.59 14.82
CA LEU A 38 10.35 -10.20 14.62
C LEU A 38 10.92 -10.73 13.30
N MET A 39 10.53 -11.94 12.88
CA MET A 39 10.91 -12.51 11.58
C MET A 39 10.37 -11.64 10.43
N LEU A 40 9.09 -11.32 10.48
CA LEU A 40 8.44 -10.49 9.46
C LEU A 40 9.00 -9.07 9.45
N MET A 41 9.24 -8.47 10.63
CA MET A 41 9.80 -7.13 10.72
C MET A 41 11.25 -7.06 10.24
N THR A 42 12.07 -8.08 10.55
CA THR A 42 13.45 -8.17 10.06
C THR A 42 13.49 -8.36 8.54
N ALA A 43 12.63 -9.23 7.99
CA ALA A 43 12.52 -9.41 6.55
C ALA A 43 12.08 -8.13 5.85
N TYR A 44 11.09 -7.43 6.40
CA TYR A 44 10.59 -6.20 5.81
C TYR A 44 11.60 -5.03 5.91
N SER A 45 12.29 -4.90 7.05
CA SER A 45 13.36 -3.91 7.16
C SER A 45 14.55 -4.25 6.25
N GLY A 46 14.86 -5.54 6.05
CA GLY A 46 15.87 -5.98 5.07
C GLY A 46 15.52 -5.58 3.64
N LEU A 47 14.26 -5.65 3.26
CA LEU A 47 13.76 -5.15 1.97
C LEU A 47 13.86 -3.63 1.88
N MET A 48 13.30 -2.91 2.86
CA MET A 48 13.22 -1.45 2.87
C MET A 48 14.55 -0.72 2.81
N PHE A 49 15.57 -1.25 3.49
CA PHE A 49 16.92 -0.67 3.51
C PHE A 49 17.88 -1.33 2.52
N SER A 50 17.36 -2.17 1.64
CA SER A 50 18.15 -2.72 0.53
C SER A 50 18.58 -1.60 -0.43
N PRO A 51 19.86 -1.53 -0.84
CA PRO A 51 20.28 -0.64 -1.91
C PRO A 51 19.40 -0.78 -3.16
N THR A 52 19.07 -2.00 -3.54
CA THR A 52 18.17 -2.30 -4.69
C THR A 52 16.83 -1.55 -4.61
N VAL A 53 16.25 -1.41 -3.42
CA VAL A 53 14.99 -0.67 -3.22
C VAL A 53 15.21 0.83 -3.10
N GLN A 54 16.31 1.24 -2.46
CA GLN A 54 16.64 2.65 -2.26
C GLN A 54 17.08 3.35 -3.56
N ASP A 55 17.70 2.62 -4.48
CA ASP A 55 18.17 3.15 -5.76
C ASP A 55 17.02 3.34 -6.77
N ILE A 56 15.91 2.62 -6.61
CA ILE A 56 14.72 2.75 -7.47
C ILE A 56 13.93 4.03 -7.16
N PHE A 57 13.94 4.50 -5.91
CA PHE A 57 13.19 5.67 -5.49
C PHE A 57 14.09 6.83 -5.11
N PRO A 58 13.98 7.97 -5.80
CA PRO A 58 14.84 9.13 -5.56
C PRO A 58 14.68 9.70 -4.14
N PRO A 59 15.76 10.25 -3.57
CA PRO A 59 15.72 10.94 -2.29
C PRO A 59 14.76 12.15 -2.36
N GLY A 60 13.78 12.19 -1.46
CA GLY A 60 12.82 13.30 -1.42
C GLY A 60 11.54 13.08 -2.25
N GLY A 61 11.52 12.13 -3.17
CA GLY A 61 10.36 11.79 -4.00
C GLY A 61 9.14 11.30 -3.19
N ASP A 62 7.95 11.54 -3.70
CA ASP A 62 6.70 11.18 -3.01
C ASP A 62 6.50 9.66 -2.90
N SER A 63 6.93 8.91 -3.90
CA SER A 63 6.94 7.45 -3.87
C SER A 63 7.78 6.91 -2.71
N ARG A 64 8.95 7.52 -2.45
CA ARG A 64 9.80 7.16 -1.31
C ARG A 64 9.16 7.53 0.03
N LYS A 65 8.51 8.69 0.12
CA LYS A 65 7.74 9.10 1.31
C LYS A 65 6.60 8.14 1.59
N GLN A 66 5.85 7.73 0.55
CA GLN A 66 4.78 6.72 0.66
C GLN A 66 5.32 5.38 1.16
N LEU A 67 6.44 4.91 0.60
CA LEU A 67 7.09 3.66 1.01
C LEU A 67 7.45 3.66 2.51
N TYR A 68 8.03 4.77 3.01
CA TYR A 68 8.32 4.93 4.45
C TYR A 68 7.05 5.02 5.30
N ALA A 69 6.00 5.69 4.83
CA ALA A 69 4.73 5.75 5.55
C ALA A 69 4.11 4.34 5.71
N ILE A 70 4.16 3.55 4.66
CA ILE A 70 3.72 2.15 4.63
C ILE A 70 4.56 1.30 5.60
N PHE A 71 5.88 1.49 5.61
CA PHE A 71 6.79 0.81 6.54
C PHE A 71 6.45 1.11 8.00
N VAL A 72 6.22 2.38 8.32
CA VAL A 72 5.81 2.81 9.68
C VAL A 72 4.47 2.19 10.07
N LEU A 73 3.51 2.12 9.15
CA LEU A 73 2.21 1.48 9.39
C LEU A 73 2.37 -0.02 9.71
N ALA A 74 3.21 -0.73 8.96
CA ALA A 74 3.53 -2.13 9.22
C ALA A 74 4.20 -2.35 10.58
N LEU A 75 5.10 -1.44 10.96
CA LEU A 75 5.75 -1.42 12.28
C LEU A 75 4.71 -1.30 13.40
N PHE A 76 3.75 -0.36 13.28
CA PHE A 76 2.64 -0.23 14.22
C PHE A 76 1.79 -1.50 14.28
N GLY A 77 1.49 -2.13 13.16
CA GLY A 77 0.77 -3.40 13.10
C GLY A 77 1.47 -4.51 13.88
N CYS A 78 2.79 -4.64 13.71
CA CYS A 78 3.60 -5.61 14.44
C CYS A 78 3.67 -5.31 15.95
N VAL A 79 3.76 -4.02 16.36
CA VAL A 79 3.71 -3.62 17.76
C VAL A 79 2.37 -3.98 18.39
N ILE A 80 1.27 -3.65 17.75
CA ILE A 80 -0.08 -3.99 18.24
C ILE A 80 -0.21 -5.51 18.41
N PHE A 81 0.27 -6.28 17.44
CA PHE A 81 0.23 -7.74 17.50
C PHE A 81 1.03 -8.29 18.68
N THR A 82 2.25 -7.81 18.90
CA THR A 82 3.09 -8.24 20.01
C THR A 82 2.54 -7.83 21.38
N ILE A 83 1.97 -6.63 21.50
CA ILE A 83 1.28 -6.15 22.70
C ILE A 83 0.08 -7.06 23.02
N TYR A 84 -0.69 -7.42 22.00
CA TYR A 84 -1.82 -8.32 22.17
C TYR A 84 -1.37 -9.71 22.66
N ALA A 85 -0.33 -10.28 22.04
CA ALA A 85 0.25 -11.55 22.46
C ALA A 85 0.80 -11.52 23.90
N ALA A 86 1.49 -10.45 24.25
CA ALA A 86 1.98 -10.21 25.61
C ALA A 86 0.84 -10.11 26.63
N SER A 87 -0.21 -9.37 26.30
CA SER A 87 -1.39 -9.23 27.15
C SER A 87 -2.06 -10.57 27.47
N LEU A 88 -2.17 -11.47 26.47
CA LEU A 88 -2.69 -12.82 26.68
C LEU A 88 -1.80 -13.66 27.60
N PHE A 89 -0.49 -13.57 27.43
CA PHE A 89 0.48 -14.25 28.28
C PHE A 89 0.39 -13.76 29.73
N PHE A 90 0.39 -12.44 29.94
CA PHE A 90 0.35 -11.86 31.29
C PHE A 90 -0.97 -12.13 32.01
N ARG A 91 -2.10 -12.12 31.31
CA ARG A 91 -3.40 -12.42 31.92
C ARG A 91 -3.41 -13.81 32.59
N LYS A 92 -2.83 -14.82 31.95
CA LYS A 92 -2.74 -16.15 32.56
C LYS A 92 -1.67 -16.22 33.63
N LYS A 93 -0.59 -15.46 33.47
CA LYS A 93 0.49 -15.39 34.47
C LYS A 93 0.04 -14.66 35.74
N SER A 94 -0.81 -13.61 35.61
CA SER A 94 -1.35 -12.89 36.76
C SER A 94 -2.16 -13.79 37.71
N ARG A 95 -2.90 -14.75 37.16
CA ARG A 95 -3.61 -15.76 37.97
C ARG A 95 -2.65 -16.57 38.84
N GLN A 96 -1.53 -17.02 38.28
CA GLN A 96 -0.53 -17.77 39.03
C GLN A 96 0.16 -16.92 40.08
N LEU A 97 0.51 -15.67 39.73
CA LEU A 97 1.07 -14.72 40.65
C LEU A 97 0.10 -14.43 41.80
N GLY A 98 -1.21 -14.31 41.51
CA GLY A 98 -2.24 -14.12 42.54
C GLY A 98 -2.35 -15.30 43.51
N ILE A 99 -2.28 -16.55 43.02
CA ILE A 99 -2.24 -17.74 43.87
C ILE A 99 -1.01 -17.75 44.76
N LEU A 100 0.16 -17.40 44.21
CA LEU A 100 1.41 -17.31 44.99
C LEU A 100 1.34 -16.19 46.04
N MET A 101 0.71 -15.05 45.72
CA MET A 101 0.48 -13.98 46.67
C MET A 101 -0.51 -14.37 47.77
N ALA A 102 -1.56 -15.16 47.42
CA ALA A 102 -2.49 -15.72 48.43
C ALA A 102 -1.78 -16.70 49.39
N LEU A 103 -0.72 -17.36 48.91
CA LEU A 103 0.14 -18.25 49.72
C LEU A 103 1.24 -17.46 50.52
N GLY A 104 1.22 -16.11 50.48
CA GLY A 104 2.10 -15.26 51.26
C GLY A 104 3.32 -14.72 50.51
N ALA A 105 3.48 -14.95 49.21
CA ALA A 105 4.60 -14.37 48.46
C ALA A 105 4.40 -12.87 48.20
N SER A 106 5.42 -12.04 48.47
CA SER A 106 5.34 -10.60 48.23
C SER A 106 5.52 -10.27 46.75
N ARG A 107 4.89 -9.14 46.29
CA ARG A 107 5.08 -8.64 44.91
C ARG A 107 6.56 -8.39 44.58
N LYS A 108 7.33 -7.87 45.58
CA LYS A 108 8.77 -7.60 45.42
C LYS A 108 9.58 -8.86 45.17
N THR A 109 9.16 -10.00 45.72
CA THR A 109 9.83 -11.29 45.56
C THR A 109 9.51 -11.94 44.23
N LEU A 110 8.29 -11.75 43.69
CA LEU A 110 7.81 -12.35 42.44
C LEU A 110 8.23 -11.54 41.19
N ALA A 111 8.43 -10.21 41.32
CA ALA A 111 8.76 -9.33 40.20
C ALA A 111 10.03 -9.75 39.43
N PRO A 112 11.18 -10.00 40.06
CA PRO A 112 12.40 -10.35 39.33
C PRO A 112 12.25 -11.62 38.49
N GLY A 113 11.54 -12.64 39.00
CA GLY A 113 11.25 -13.88 38.29
C GLY A 113 10.43 -13.65 37.02
N LEU A 114 9.37 -12.82 37.13
CA LEU A 114 8.54 -12.45 35.98
C LEU A 114 9.31 -11.68 34.91
N PHE A 115 10.05 -10.64 35.30
CA PHE A 115 10.88 -9.87 34.36
C PHE A 115 11.94 -10.72 33.67
N ARG A 116 12.62 -11.59 34.42
CA ARG A 116 13.60 -12.53 33.84
C ARG A 116 12.95 -13.48 32.81
N GLU A 117 11.75 -13.99 33.10
CA GLU A 117 11.02 -14.86 32.18
C GLU A 117 10.64 -14.12 30.90
N VAL A 118 10.14 -12.88 31.00
CA VAL A 118 9.81 -12.02 29.86
C VAL A 118 11.03 -11.73 29.01
N LEU A 119 12.14 -11.33 29.63
CA LEU A 119 13.39 -11.04 28.92
C LEU A 119 13.94 -12.27 28.21
N LEU A 120 13.89 -13.45 28.84
CA LEU A 120 14.36 -14.69 28.22
C LEU A 120 13.47 -15.12 27.04
N LEU A 121 12.14 -15.00 27.15
CA LEU A 121 11.22 -15.36 26.08
C LEU A 121 11.31 -14.36 24.93
N SER A 122 11.30 -13.05 25.22
CA SER A 122 11.42 -12.02 24.20
C SER A 122 12.79 -12.01 23.55
N GLY A 123 13.86 -12.18 24.32
CA GLY A 123 15.22 -12.26 23.80
C GLY A 123 15.47 -13.49 22.93
N SER A 124 14.99 -14.66 23.36
CA SER A 124 15.10 -15.87 22.52
C SER A 124 14.30 -15.79 21.23
N SER A 125 13.09 -15.24 21.30
CA SER A 125 12.28 -14.99 20.10
C SER A 125 12.90 -13.95 19.18
N ALA A 126 13.59 -12.94 19.72
CA ALA A 126 14.29 -11.93 18.94
C ALA A 126 15.44 -12.54 18.14
N VAL A 127 16.31 -13.28 18.80
CA VAL A 127 17.43 -13.94 18.12
C VAL A 127 16.93 -14.90 17.03
N LEU A 128 15.97 -15.76 17.36
CA LEU A 128 15.42 -16.71 16.39
C LEU A 128 14.67 -16.02 15.26
N GLY A 129 13.90 -14.97 15.56
CA GLY A 129 13.15 -14.20 14.58
C GLY A 129 14.06 -13.44 13.61
N THR A 130 15.07 -12.76 14.12
CA THR A 130 16.04 -12.04 13.28
C THR A 130 16.83 -13.02 12.39
N LEU A 131 17.30 -14.13 12.93
CA LEU A 131 18.00 -15.15 12.16
C LEU A 131 17.10 -15.78 11.07
N ALA A 132 15.83 -16.01 11.35
CA ALA A 132 14.87 -16.55 10.37
C ALA A 132 14.37 -15.50 9.38
N GLY A 133 14.46 -14.22 9.69
CA GLY A 133 13.99 -13.11 8.86
C GLY A 133 14.74 -13.03 7.53
N PHE A 134 16.05 -13.20 7.52
CA PHE A 134 16.86 -13.17 6.29
C PHE A 134 16.51 -14.30 5.31
N PRO A 135 16.54 -15.60 5.71
CA PRO A 135 16.10 -16.68 4.81
C PRO A 135 14.68 -16.48 4.31
N PHE A 136 13.78 -15.95 5.16
CA PHE A 136 12.41 -15.67 4.76
C PHE A 136 12.32 -14.54 3.72
N LEU A 137 13.12 -13.47 3.87
CA LEU A 137 13.24 -12.40 2.88
C LEU A 137 13.72 -12.95 1.53
N PHE A 138 14.80 -13.71 1.51
CA PHE A 138 15.33 -14.29 0.28
C PHE A 138 14.36 -15.26 -0.38
N LEU A 139 13.61 -16.04 0.40
CA LEU A 139 12.58 -16.94 -0.11
C LEU A 139 11.46 -16.16 -0.78
N LEU A 140 10.95 -15.11 -0.14
CA LEU A 140 9.90 -14.26 -0.69
C LEU A 140 10.38 -13.50 -1.93
N TRP A 141 11.60 -12.94 -1.89
CA TRP A 141 12.20 -12.27 -3.04
C TRP A 141 12.36 -13.19 -4.24
N THR A 142 12.86 -14.40 -4.03
CA THR A 142 13.03 -15.40 -5.08
C THR A 142 11.68 -15.82 -5.66
N ALA A 143 10.70 -16.08 -4.80
CA ALA A 143 9.35 -16.40 -5.24
C ALA A 143 8.72 -15.24 -6.06
N PHE A 144 8.85 -14.01 -5.57
CA PHE A 144 8.36 -12.82 -6.26
C PHE A 144 9.02 -12.65 -7.63
N ARG A 145 10.35 -12.77 -7.71
CA ARG A 145 11.11 -12.67 -8.97
C ARG A 145 10.66 -13.73 -9.99
N ILE A 146 10.46 -14.97 -9.57
CA ILE A 146 10.09 -16.06 -10.48
C ILE A 146 8.63 -15.95 -10.96
N PHE A 147 7.71 -15.60 -10.05
CA PHE A 147 6.28 -15.71 -10.35
C PHE A 147 5.63 -14.39 -10.83
N ILE A 148 6.23 -13.25 -10.53
CA ILE A 148 5.59 -11.95 -10.78
C ILE A 148 6.40 -11.11 -11.77
N VAL A 149 7.69 -10.88 -11.54
CA VAL A 149 8.49 -9.95 -12.35
C VAL A 149 9.23 -10.63 -13.49
N ASN A 150 9.55 -11.93 -13.37
CA ASN A 150 10.31 -12.72 -14.35
C ASN A 150 11.60 -12.03 -14.84
N SER A 151 12.27 -11.25 -13.99
CA SER A 151 13.49 -10.51 -14.30
C SER A 151 14.70 -11.13 -13.59
N GLU A 152 15.76 -11.45 -14.35
CA GLU A 152 17.03 -11.94 -13.79
C GLU A 152 17.89 -10.81 -13.21
N GLU A 153 17.63 -9.56 -13.62
CA GLU A 153 18.45 -8.41 -13.26
C GLU A 153 18.21 -7.87 -11.84
N MET A 154 17.07 -8.18 -11.23
CA MET A 154 16.76 -7.73 -9.88
C MET A 154 17.46 -8.57 -8.81
N VAL A 155 18.69 -8.25 -8.48
CA VAL A 155 19.44 -8.87 -7.39
C VAL A 155 19.19 -8.14 -6.08
N LEU A 156 18.76 -8.87 -5.04
CA LEU A 156 18.55 -8.29 -3.72
C LEU A 156 19.89 -8.13 -2.98
N ASN A 157 20.34 -6.91 -2.83
CA ASN A 157 21.44 -6.55 -1.96
C ASN A 157 20.91 -6.15 -0.58
N VAL A 158 21.42 -6.76 0.49
CA VAL A 158 20.96 -6.47 1.85
C VAL A 158 21.95 -5.58 2.58
N ASP A 159 21.49 -4.42 3.06
CA ASP A 159 22.28 -3.53 3.91
C ASP A 159 22.17 -3.94 5.38
N PHE A 160 23.29 -3.93 6.10
CA PHE A 160 23.35 -4.19 7.53
C PHE A 160 22.58 -3.15 8.39
N ARG A 161 22.16 -2.01 7.84
CA ARG A 161 21.30 -1.03 8.50
C ARG A 161 19.98 -1.65 8.98
N CYS A 162 19.46 -2.66 8.28
CA CYS A 162 18.26 -3.39 8.69
C CYS A 162 18.41 -4.08 10.06
N LEU A 163 19.62 -4.47 10.48
CA LEU A 163 19.87 -5.06 11.80
C LEU A 163 19.65 -4.05 12.92
N TRP A 164 20.02 -2.77 12.73
CA TRP A 164 19.78 -1.71 13.71
C TRP A 164 18.30 -1.45 13.89
N VAL A 165 17.54 -1.44 12.79
CA VAL A 165 16.08 -1.30 12.85
C VAL A 165 15.44 -2.49 13.56
N SER A 166 15.86 -3.71 13.25
CA SER A 166 15.39 -4.93 13.91
C SER A 166 15.76 -4.94 15.41
N ALA A 167 16.94 -4.47 15.77
CA ALA A 167 17.36 -4.31 17.16
C ALA A 167 16.51 -3.25 17.90
N GLY A 168 16.27 -2.11 17.25
CA GLY A 168 15.38 -1.05 17.78
C GLY A 168 13.95 -1.56 17.99
N PHE A 169 13.40 -2.28 17.02
CA PHE A 169 12.08 -2.91 17.15
C PHE A 169 12.04 -3.95 18.27
N THR A 170 13.08 -4.77 18.40
CA THR A 170 13.22 -5.73 19.51
C THR A 170 13.22 -5.03 20.85
N ALA A 171 14.00 -3.94 20.99
CA ALA A 171 14.03 -3.14 22.21
C ALA A 171 12.63 -2.56 22.54
N LEU A 172 11.92 -2.04 21.56
CA LEU A 172 10.57 -1.53 21.71
C LEU A 172 9.61 -2.63 22.21
N VAL A 173 9.64 -3.82 21.60
CA VAL A 173 8.80 -4.96 21.99
C VAL A 173 9.10 -5.38 23.43
N VAL A 174 10.39 -5.47 23.82
CA VAL A 174 10.80 -5.82 25.17
C VAL A 174 10.35 -4.77 26.18
N ILE A 175 10.51 -3.48 25.86
CA ILE A 175 10.04 -2.38 26.72
C ILE A 175 8.52 -2.45 26.91
N CYS A 176 7.75 -2.60 25.84
CA CYS A 176 6.30 -2.75 25.91
C CYS A 176 5.88 -3.96 26.74
N ALA A 177 6.57 -5.10 26.58
CA ALA A 177 6.30 -6.31 27.37
C ALA A 177 6.63 -6.09 28.86
N CYS A 178 7.72 -5.40 29.20
CA CYS A 178 8.08 -5.06 30.58
C CYS A 178 7.08 -4.08 31.21
N VAL A 179 6.65 -3.07 30.47
CA VAL A 179 5.62 -2.11 30.93
C VAL A 179 4.30 -2.86 31.20
N LEU A 180 3.89 -3.73 30.31
CA LEU A 180 2.70 -4.57 30.50
C LEU A 180 2.85 -5.47 31.73
N ALA A 181 3.99 -6.14 31.90
CA ALA A 181 4.28 -6.95 33.08
C ALA A 181 4.13 -6.16 34.38
N PHE A 182 4.68 -4.93 34.40
CA PHE A 182 4.58 -4.01 35.54
C PHE A 182 3.13 -3.61 35.82
N LEU A 183 2.37 -3.23 34.78
CA LEU A 183 0.97 -2.81 34.91
C LEU A 183 0.09 -3.97 35.41
N TYR A 184 0.28 -5.18 34.88
CA TYR A 184 -0.45 -6.36 35.32
C TYR A 184 -0.12 -6.67 36.80
N MET A 185 1.15 -6.65 37.17
CA MET A 185 1.54 -6.90 38.54
C MET A 185 1.02 -5.83 39.55
N LYS A 186 0.96 -4.57 39.14
CA LYS A 186 0.37 -3.47 39.93
C LYS A 186 -1.13 -3.66 40.12
N ARG A 187 -1.84 -4.12 39.09
CA ARG A 187 -3.30 -4.29 39.11
C ARG A 187 -3.76 -5.62 39.71
N THR A 188 -2.88 -6.62 39.85
CA THR A 188 -3.26 -7.94 40.38
C THR A 188 -3.54 -7.85 41.88
N ASN A 189 -4.83 -7.93 42.25
CA ASN A 189 -5.29 -8.10 43.61
C ASN A 189 -5.63 -9.58 43.86
N ILE A 190 -5.41 -10.08 45.09
CA ILE A 190 -5.64 -11.46 45.46
C ILE A 190 -7.12 -11.84 45.26
N LEU A 191 -8.03 -10.94 45.60
CA LEU A 191 -9.49 -11.12 45.44
C LEU A 191 -9.90 -11.22 43.97
N ASP A 192 -9.36 -10.32 43.12
CA ASP A 192 -9.68 -10.28 41.68
C ASP A 192 -9.25 -11.55 40.98
N VAL A 193 -8.10 -12.15 41.39
CA VAL A 193 -7.56 -13.35 40.79
C VAL A 193 -8.38 -14.60 41.13
N ILE A 194 -8.92 -14.68 42.35
CA ILE A 194 -9.76 -15.82 42.76
C ILE A 194 -11.13 -15.74 42.07
N GLN A 195 -11.63 -14.52 41.85
CA GLN A 195 -12.93 -14.28 41.23
C GLN A 195 -12.91 -14.11 39.69
N GLU A 196 -11.73 -13.99 39.08
CA GLU A 196 -11.58 -13.65 37.63
C GLU A 196 -12.27 -14.69 36.72
N GLU A 197 -12.36 -15.95 37.11
CA GLU A 197 -13.09 -16.99 36.35
C GLU A 197 -14.61 -16.75 36.32
N HIS A 198 -15.14 -16.05 37.31
CA HIS A 198 -16.57 -15.78 37.45
C HIS A 198 -16.94 -14.31 37.21
N GLN A 199 -15.96 -13.43 36.99
CA GLN A 199 -16.25 -12.03 36.68
C GLN A 199 -16.83 -11.90 35.26
N ASN A 200 -18.06 -11.40 35.21
CA ASN A 200 -18.68 -10.97 33.97
C ASN A 200 -17.98 -9.71 33.46
N GLU A 201 -17.54 -9.71 32.21
CA GLU A 201 -17.04 -8.50 31.54
C GLU A 201 -18.22 -7.76 30.89
N PRO A 202 -18.88 -6.81 31.60
CA PRO A 202 -20.11 -6.19 31.12
C PRO A 202 -19.80 -5.36 29.87
N VAL A 203 -20.59 -5.56 28.84
CA VAL A 203 -20.59 -4.74 27.61
C VAL A 203 -21.87 -3.92 27.63
N LYS A 204 -21.80 -2.65 27.19
CA LYS A 204 -23.01 -1.83 27.02
C LYS A 204 -24.00 -2.56 26.10
N GLU A 205 -25.16 -2.86 26.64
CA GLU A 205 -26.24 -3.48 25.87
C GLU A 205 -26.96 -2.41 25.07
N LEU A 206 -26.52 -2.20 23.83
CA LEU A 206 -27.26 -1.41 22.86
C LEU A 206 -28.37 -2.24 22.22
N GLY A 207 -29.49 -1.60 21.88
CA GLY A 207 -30.62 -2.23 21.24
C GLY A 207 -30.24 -2.88 19.89
N ARG A 208 -31.18 -3.59 19.28
CA ARG A 208 -30.97 -4.25 17.97
C ARG A 208 -30.70 -3.30 16.82
N TRP A 209 -31.04 -2.03 16.97
CA TRP A 209 -30.76 -0.97 16.00
C TRP A 209 -29.24 -0.71 15.80
N CYS A 210 -28.44 -1.07 16.79
CA CYS A 210 -26.98 -0.86 16.80
C CYS A 210 -26.28 -1.47 15.56
N GLY A 211 -26.69 -2.65 15.10
CA GLY A 211 -26.09 -3.28 13.92
C GLY A 211 -26.35 -2.52 12.62
N PRO A 212 -27.63 -2.32 12.23
CA PRO A 212 -27.96 -1.53 11.02
C PRO A 212 -27.38 -0.11 11.03
N VAL A 213 -27.49 0.61 12.15
CA VAL A 213 -26.91 1.95 12.28
C VAL A 213 -25.38 1.90 12.18
N GLY A 214 -24.75 0.88 12.74
CA GLY A 214 -23.30 0.68 12.57
C GLY A 214 -22.89 0.52 11.11
N ILE A 215 -23.66 -0.22 10.30
CA ILE A 215 -23.39 -0.36 8.85
C ILE A 215 -23.56 1.00 8.14
N VAL A 216 -24.63 1.73 8.44
CA VAL A 216 -24.85 3.07 7.86
C VAL A 216 -23.71 4.03 8.20
N LEU A 217 -23.23 4.00 9.45
CA LEU A 217 -22.10 4.82 9.88
C LEU A 217 -20.77 4.43 9.18
N ILE A 218 -20.56 3.14 8.89
CA ILE A 218 -19.38 2.71 8.11
C ILE A 218 -19.47 3.29 6.71
N LEU A 219 -20.60 3.17 6.03
CA LEU A 219 -20.78 3.69 4.68
C LEU A 219 -20.67 5.21 4.66
N ALA A 220 -21.39 5.90 5.54
CA ALA A 220 -21.36 7.36 5.63
C ALA A 220 -19.96 7.90 5.95
N GLY A 221 -19.24 7.25 6.88
CA GLY A 221 -17.89 7.64 7.23
C GLY A 221 -16.86 7.35 6.15
N ALA A 222 -17.03 6.26 5.37
CA ALA A 222 -16.18 5.97 4.23
C ALA A 222 -16.37 7.01 3.12
N VAL A 223 -17.62 7.28 2.73
CA VAL A 223 -17.95 8.30 1.72
C VAL A 223 -17.52 9.70 2.17
N ALA A 224 -17.86 10.11 3.39
CA ALA A 224 -17.50 11.43 3.90
C ALA A 224 -15.97 11.61 4.02
N GLY A 225 -15.24 10.57 4.39
CA GLY A 225 -13.79 10.64 4.51
C GLY A 225 -13.08 10.70 3.16
N TYR A 226 -13.63 10.03 2.15
CA TYR A 226 -13.07 9.99 0.81
C TYR A 226 -13.41 11.27 0.01
N GLU A 227 -14.70 11.59 -0.11
CA GLU A 227 -15.16 12.75 -0.89
C GLU A 227 -15.03 14.09 -0.14
N GLY A 228 -14.96 14.04 1.20
CA GLY A 228 -14.94 15.24 2.04
C GLY A 228 -13.85 16.25 1.68
N PRO A 229 -12.59 15.85 1.48
CA PRO A 229 -11.53 16.77 1.05
C PRO A 229 -11.82 17.44 -0.28
N THR A 230 -12.30 16.69 -1.28
CA THR A 230 -12.65 17.21 -2.61
C THR A 230 -13.82 18.19 -2.54
N VAL A 231 -14.89 17.83 -1.84
CA VAL A 231 -16.04 18.72 -1.62
C VAL A 231 -15.61 19.97 -0.86
N TYR A 232 -14.75 19.85 0.14
CA TYR A 232 -14.23 21.00 0.89
C TYR A 232 -13.46 21.95 -0.02
N MET A 233 -12.59 21.44 -0.88
CA MET A 233 -11.80 22.23 -1.84
C MET A 233 -12.71 22.96 -2.82
N ASN A 234 -13.71 22.25 -3.39
CA ASN A 234 -14.63 22.82 -4.39
C ASN A 234 -15.59 23.87 -3.80
N VAL A 235 -16.02 23.70 -2.53
CA VAL A 235 -16.99 24.63 -1.90
C VAL A 235 -16.31 25.82 -1.24
N PHE A 236 -15.19 25.58 -0.57
CA PHE A 236 -14.53 26.63 0.22
C PHE A 236 -13.32 27.25 -0.48
N HIS A 237 -12.90 26.70 -1.63
CA HIS A 237 -11.70 27.11 -2.36
C HIS A 237 -10.47 27.20 -1.45
N ARG A 238 -10.32 26.22 -0.56
CA ARG A 238 -9.20 26.11 0.40
C ARG A 238 -8.60 24.73 0.35
N TYR A 239 -7.27 24.66 0.46
CA TYR A 239 -6.58 23.37 0.57
C TYR A 239 -7.01 22.62 1.82
N PRO A 240 -7.32 21.30 1.72
CA PRO A 240 -7.86 20.54 2.82
C PRO A 240 -6.82 20.35 3.94
N SER A 241 -7.21 20.72 5.16
CA SER A 241 -6.38 20.48 6.34
C SER A 241 -6.34 19.00 6.71
N PRO A 242 -5.23 18.45 7.27
CA PRO A 242 -5.15 17.08 7.78
C PRO A 242 -6.27 16.70 8.77
N PHE A 243 -6.89 17.67 9.41
CA PHE A 243 -8.04 17.45 10.29
C PHE A 243 -9.29 16.91 9.56
N LEU A 244 -9.41 17.10 8.23
CA LEU A 244 -10.51 16.51 7.49
C LEU A 244 -10.48 14.98 7.49
N ASN A 245 -9.34 14.36 7.75
CA ASN A 245 -9.25 12.92 7.97
C ASN A 245 -10.11 12.41 9.16
N LEU A 246 -10.51 13.30 10.07
CA LEU A 246 -11.49 12.97 11.13
C LEU A 246 -12.88 12.60 10.58
N LEU A 247 -13.19 12.93 9.33
CA LEU A 247 -14.42 12.49 8.63
C LEU A 247 -14.52 10.95 8.52
N TYR A 248 -13.40 10.22 8.62
CA TYR A 248 -13.41 8.76 8.76
C TYR A 248 -13.84 8.25 10.15
N ALA A 249 -13.89 9.10 11.18
CA ALA A 249 -14.22 8.68 12.56
C ALA A 249 -15.59 7.99 12.69
N PRO A 250 -16.67 8.38 11.98
CA PRO A 250 -17.93 7.66 11.98
C PRO A 250 -17.80 6.21 11.51
N ALA A 251 -16.91 5.91 10.54
CA ALA A 251 -16.68 4.54 10.07
C ALA A 251 -16.12 3.65 11.18
N PHE A 252 -15.17 4.14 11.97
CA PHE A 252 -14.61 3.41 13.12
C PHE A 252 -15.65 3.22 14.24
N ALA A 253 -16.47 4.23 14.50
CA ALA A 253 -17.58 4.14 15.45
C ALA A 253 -18.61 3.09 14.97
N GLY A 254 -18.97 3.10 13.69
CA GLY A 254 -19.85 2.12 13.06
C GLY A 254 -19.28 0.70 13.15
N LEU A 255 -17.98 0.53 12.88
CA LEU A 255 -17.32 -0.78 13.00
C LEU A 255 -17.39 -1.32 14.42
N TYR A 256 -17.14 -0.46 15.44
CA TYR A 256 -17.31 -0.84 16.83
C TYR A 256 -18.75 -1.27 17.14
N MET A 257 -19.75 -0.53 16.64
CA MET A 257 -21.18 -0.87 16.82
C MET A 257 -21.56 -2.19 16.18
N VAL A 258 -21.03 -2.51 15.00
CA VAL A 258 -21.23 -3.79 14.31
C VAL A 258 -20.63 -4.94 15.13
N MET A 259 -19.41 -4.77 15.67
CA MET A 259 -18.78 -5.78 16.52
C MET A 259 -19.56 -5.98 17.83
N LEU A 260 -20.00 -4.89 18.44
CA LEU A 260 -20.84 -4.94 19.63
C LEU A 260 -22.17 -5.64 19.38
N HIS A 261 -22.86 -5.31 18.27
CA HIS A 261 -24.10 -5.98 17.87
C HIS A 261 -23.90 -7.49 17.68
N THR A 262 -22.80 -7.88 17.07
CA THR A 262 -22.44 -9.28 16.83
C THR A 262 -22.35 -10.07 18.13
N VAL A 263 -21.74 -9.49 19.16
CA VAL A 263 -21.52 -10.14 20.45
C VAL A 263 -22.80 -10.15 21.31
N VAL A 264 -23.52 -9.02 21.34
CA VAL A 264 -24.70 -8.85 22.22
C VAL A 264 -25.97 -9.42 21.61
N ASN A 265 -26.29 -9.04 20.38
CA ASN A 265 -27.57 -9.36 19.72
C ASN A 265 -27.47 -10.52 18.74
N GLY A 266 -26.35 -10.63 18.02
CA GLY A 266 -26.15 -11.57 16.91
C GLY A 266 -27.03 -11.25 15.69
N TRP A 267 -26.62 -11.73 14.53
CA TRP A 267 -27.25 -11.42 13.23
C TRP A 267 -28.41 -12.33 12.84
N THR A 268 -28.63 -13.44 13.59
CA THR A 268 -29.70 -14.41 13.28
C THR A 268 -31.05 -13.99 13.82
N SER A 269 -32.08 -14.04 12.97
CA SER A 269 -33.45 -13.73 13.36
C SER A 269 -33.98 -14.70 14.43
N ARG A 270 -34.52 -14.15 15.53
CA ARG A 270 -35.14 -14.91 16.63
C ARG A 270 -36.52 -15.52 16.30
N ARG A 271 -37.08 -15.24 15.11
CA ARG A 271 -38.48 -15.54 14.80
C ARG A 271 -38.85 -17.04 14.82
N LYS A 272 -37.92 -17.95 14.46
CA LYS A 272 -38.25 -19.39 14.36
C LYS A 272 -37.85 -20.22 15.59
N ASN A 273 -36.78 -19.88 16.33
CA ASN A 273 -36.36 -20.65 17.53
C ASN A 273 -35.50 -19.77 18.45
N PRO A 274 -36.08 -19.09 19.46
CA PRO A 274 -35.37 -18.18 20.35
C PRO A 274 -34.30 -18.87 21.22
N TRP A 275 -34.43 -20.15 21.45
CA TRP A 275 -33.59 -20.96 22.36
C TRP A 275 -32.41 -21.64 21.65
N LYS A 276 -32.40 -21.70 20.31
CA LYS A 276 -31.47 -22.52 19.53
C LYS A 276 -29.99 -22.15 19.74
N ASN A 277 -29.64 -20.90 20.13
CA ASN A 277 -28.28 -20.41 20.27
C ASN A 277 -28.03 -19.74 21.64
N ILE A 278 -28.88 -20.03 22.63
CA ILE A 278 -28.82 -19.31 23.92
C ILE A 278 -27.49 -19.52 24.64
N ILE A 279 -27.00 -20.77 24.64
CA ILE A 279 -25.73 -21.14 25.32
C ILE A 279 -24.56 -20.39 24.69
N ALA A 280 -24.37 -20.50 23.38
CA ALA A 280 -23.29 -19.86 22.67
C ALA A 280 -23.29 -18.33 22.83
N ARG A 281 -24.48 -17.71 22.77
CA ARG A 281 -24.66 -16.27 22.93
C ARG A 281 -24.37 -15.82 24.35
N SER A 282 -24.91 -16.51 25.34
CA SER A 282 -24.67 -16.18 26.76
C SER A 282 -23.21 -16.24 27.09
N MET A 283 -22.50 -17.26 26.61
CA MET A 283 -21.06 -17.43 26.79
C MET A 283 -20.23 -16.33 26.09
N MET A 284 -20.62 -15.94 24.87
CA MET A 284 -19.96 -14.82 24.17
C MET A 284 -20.18 -13.49 24.89
N LYS A 285 -21.39 -13.25 25.40
CA LYS A 285 -21.76 -12.04 26.14
C LYS A 285 -21.01 -11.96 27.47
N PHE A 286 -20.80 -13.07 28.16
CA PHE A 286 -20.06 -13.13 29.42
C PHE A 286 -18.65 -12.59 29.30
N GLN A 287 -17.97 -12.80 28.17
CA GLN A 287 -16.65 -12.26 27.83
C GLN A 287 -16.74 -11.12 26.81
N GLY A 288 -17.78 -10.30 26.87
CA GLY A 288 -18.20 -9.41 25.79
C GLY A 288 -17.15 -8.38 25.41
N LYS A 289 -16.58 -7.63 26.37
CA LYS A 289 -15.61 -6.56 26.11
C LYS A 289 -14.37 -7.05 25.35
N GLN A 290 -13.80 -8.15 25.82
CA GLN A 290 -12.60 -8.71 25.19
C GLN A 290 -12.92 -9.30 23.81
N THR A 291 -14.12 -9.88 23.64
CA THR A 291 -14.55 -10.40 22.33
C THR A 291 -14.72 -9.28 21.33
N VAL A 292 -15.39 -8.17 21.68
CA VAL A 292 -15.58 -7.01 20.79
C VAL A 292 -14.23 -6.42 20.37
N ASN A 293 -13.29 -6.19 21.31
CA ASN A 293 -11.96 -5.67 20.99
C ASN A 293 -11.18 -6.61 20.08
N SER A 294 -11.24 -7.91 20.34
CA SER A 294 -10.57 -8.90 19.48
C SER A 294 -11.15 -8.93 18.06
N LEU A 295 -12.49 -8.87 17.91
CA LEU A 295 -13.15 -8.79 16.61
C LEU A 295 -12.76 -7.52 15.86
N LEU A 296 -12.72 -6.37 16.55
CA LEU A 296 -12.34 -5.09 15.96
C LEU A 296 -10.91 -5.12 15.41
N VAL A 297 -9.96 -5.51 16.25
CA VAL A 297 -8.55 -5.59 15.84
C VAL A 297 -8.37 -6.58 14.67
N THR A 298 -9.01 -7.76 14.75
CA THR A 298 -8.94 -8.75 13.66
C THR A 298 -9.54 -8.22 12.37
N THR A 299 -10.64 -7.44 12.44
CA THR A 299 -11.27 -6.84 11.25
C THR A 299 -10.37 -5.82 10.59
N VAL A 300 -9.76 -4.93 11.38
CA VAL A 300 -8.80 -3.93 10.86
C VAL A 300 -7.60 -4.61 10.22
N LEU A 301 -7.07 -5.68 10.82
CA LEU A 301 -5.97 -6.44 10.24
C LEU A 301 -6.36 -7.18 8.96
N VAL A 302 -7.56 -7.77 8.90
CA VAL A 302 -8.04 -8.39 7.65
C VAL A 302 -8.22 -7.34 6.57
N ALA A 303 -8.80 -6.18 6.89
CA ALA A 303 -8.95 -5.07 5.96
C ALA A 303 -7.58 -4.59 5.44
N GLY A 304 -6.60 -4.37 6.33
CA GLY A 304 -5.25 -3.97 5.93
C GLY A 304 -4.53 -5.02 5.08
N GLY A 305 -4.73 -6.32 5.38
CA GLY A 305 -4.20 -7.39 4.56
C GLY A 305 -4.82 -7.46 3.17
N CYS A 306 -6.14 -7.28 3.08
CA CYS A 306 -6.84 -7.19 1.79
C CYS A 306 -6.41 -5.96 0.99
N PHE A 307 -6.25 -4.80 1.63
CA PHE A 307 -5.75 -3.59 0.98
C PHE A 307 -4.40 -3.84 0.30
N GLY A 308 -3.44 -4.42 1.05
CA GLY A 308 -2.13 -4.73 0.49
C GLY A 308 -2.17 -5.66 -0.72
N ILE A 309 -3.04 -6.68 -0.69
CA ILE A 309 -3.14 -7.64 -1.81
C ILE A 309 -3.96 -7.09 -2.97
N PHE A 310 -5.00 -6.29 -2.72
CA PHE A 310 -5.82 -5.70 -3.78
C PHE A 310 -5.06 -4.67 -4.62
N TYR A 311 -4.02 -4.08 -4.06
CA TYR A 311 -3.16 -3.17 -4.82
C TYR A 311 -2.33 -3.89 -5.91
N LEU A 312 -2.05 -5.19 -5.76
CA LEU A 312 -1.29 -5.97 -6.73
C LEU A 312 -1.97 -6.09 -8.12
N PRO A 313 -3.25 -6.53 -8.22
CA PRO A 313 -3.94 -6.55 -9.51
C PRO A 313 -4.08 -5.16 -10.16
N MET A 314 -4.31 -4.12 -9.35
CA MET A 314 -4.41 -2.75 -9.84
C MET A 314 -3.12 -2.28 -10.51
N LEU A 315 -1.96 -2.52 -9.87
CA LEU A 315 -0.66 -2.20 -10.47
C LEU A 315 -0.41 -2.99 -11.75
N HIS A 316 -0.77 -4.26 -11.79
CA HIS A 316 -0.59 -5.09 -12.97
C HIS A 316 -1.44 -4.61 -14.16
N THR A 317 -2.69 -4.22 -13.93
CA THR A 317 -3.55 -3.68 -15.00
C THR A 317 -3.04 -2.34 -15.51
N GLY A 318 -2.56 -1.44 -14.63
CA GLY A 318 -1.94 -0.18 -15.03
C GLY A 318 -0.68 -0.38 -15.89
N LEU A 319 0.16 -1.38 -15.56
CA LEU A 319 1.35 -1.73 -16.33
C LEU A 319 1.03 -2.25 -17.73
N SER A 320 0.03 -3.13 -17.86
CA SER A 320 -0.36 -3.69 -19.16
C SER A 320 -0.95 -2.64 -20.09
N MET A 321 -1.70 -1.69 -19.55
CA MET A 321 -2.25 -0.58 -20.33
C MET A 321 -1.16 0.35 -20.87
N GLY A 322 -0.23 0.78 -20.01
CA GLY A 322 0.85 1.69 -20.41
C GLY A 322 1.78 1.10 -21.49
N SER A 323 1.96 -0.23 -21.53
CA SER A 323 2.80 -0.86 -22.57
C SER A 323 2.05 -1.16 -23.88
N GLU A 324 0.74 -1.26 -23.86
CA GLU A 324 -0.09 -1.54 -25.06
C GLU A 324 -0.51 -0.24 -25.79
N SER A 325 -0.40 0.92 -25.14
CA SER A 325 -0.86 2.19 -25.67
C SER A 325 0.13 2.89 -26.60
N HIS A 326 1.43 2.55 -26.55
CA HIS A 326 2.43 3.15 -27.44
C HIS A 326 2.29 2.68 -28.89
N ALA A 327 2.07 3.62 -29.80
CA ALA A 327 2.00 3.34 -31.22
C ALA A 327 3.35 2.89 -31.80
N TYR A 328 4.45 3.36 -31.20
CA TYR A 328 5.82 3.05 -31.62
C TYR A 328 6.62 2.42 -30.49
N ASP A 329 7.61 1.59 -30.85
CA ASP A 329 8.52 0.93 -29.91
C ASP A 329 9.60 1.90 -29.39
N TYR A 330 9.99 2.88 -30.22
CA TYR A 330 11.05 3.86 -29.96
C TYR A 330 10.57 5.24 -30.37
N SER A 331 10.65 6.20 -29.43
CA SER A 331 10.37 7.61 -29.68
C SER A 331 11.27 8.51 -28.85
N TRP A 332 11.69 9.64 -29.41
CA TRP A 332 12.31 10.76 -28.68
C TRP A 332 12.26 12.04 -29.48
N PHE A 333 12.47 13.15 -28.80
CA PHE A 333 12.56 14.48 -29.38
C PHE A 333 13.83 15.18 -28.92
N TRP A 334 14.29 16.15 -29.71
CA TRP A 334 15.45 16.95 -29.37
C TRP A 334 15.39 18.33 -30.01
N PRO A 335 15.99 19.37 -29.37
CA PRO A 335 16.14 20.70 -29.97
C PRO A 335 17.11 20.68 -31.17
N SER A 336 16.89 21.55 -32.15
CA SER A 336 17.71 21.62 -33.39
C SER A 336 19.13 22.11 -33.19
N ASP A 337 19.46 22.65 -32.02
CA ASP A 337 20.83 23.06 -31.66
C ASP A 337 21.68 21.87 -31.17
N GLN A 338 21.11 20.68 -31.01
CA GLN A 338 21.79 19.46 -30.56
C GLN A 338 22.09 18.51 -31.73
N SER A 339 23.28 17.92 -31.72
CA SER A 339 23.72 16.96 -32.72
C SER A 339 23.52 15.54 -32.22
N LEU A 340 22.40 14.90 -32.58
CA LEU A 340 22.11 13.52 -32.21
C LEU A 340 22.67 12.51 -33.24
N PRO A 341 22.68 11.18 -32.87
CA PRO A 341 23.11 10.17 -33.79
C PRO A 341 22.31 10.23 -35.09
N SER A 342 23.03 10.20 -36.22
CA SER A 342 22.38 10.20 -37.54
C SER A 342 21.58 8.91 -37.80
N GLU A 343 20.65 8.99 -38.73
CA GLU A 343 19.88 7.82 -39.18
C GLU A 343 20.81 6.65 -39.57
N GLU A 344 21.89 6.92 -40.30
CA GLU A 344 22.88 5.91 -40.72
C GLU A 344 23.58 5.25 -39.52
N GLU A 345 23.87 6.03 -38.47
CA GLU A 345 24.48 5.51 -37.24
C GLU A 345 23.51 4.64 -36.44
N ILE A 346 22.22 4.97 -36.43
CA ILE A 346 21.19 4.17 -35.76
C ILE A 346 20.98 2.85 -36.51
N TYR A 347 20.93 2.88 -37.86
CA TYR A 347 20.86 1.66 -38.66
C TYR A 347 22.10 0.77 -38.50
N SER A 348 23.31 1.35 -38.44
CA SER A 348 24.53 0.57 -38.18
C SER A 348 24.53 -0.10 -36.80
N LEU A 349 23.96 0.59 -35.81
CA LEU A 349 23.78 0.04 -34.47
C LEU A 349 22.74 -1.09 -34.45
N ALA A 350 21.67 -0.93 -35.22
CA ALA A 350 20.65 -1.95 -35.39
C ALA A 350 21.21 -3.23 -36.00
N GLU A 351 22.01 -3.12 -37.08
CA GLU A 351 22.70 -4.26 -37.69
C GLU A 351 23.64 -4.99 -36.70
N LYS A 352 24.34 -4.25 -35.85
CA LYS A 352 25.23 -4.82 -34.82
C LYS A 352 24.48 -5.71 -33.83
N HIS A 353 23.24 -5.40 -33.53
CA HIS A 353 22.38 -6.13 -32.57
C HIS A 353 21.39 -7.09 -33.22
N ASP A 354 21.51 -7.33 -34.54
CA ASP A 354 20.56 -8.14 -35.32
C ASP A 354 19.10 -7.64 -35.16
N PHE A 355 18.97 -6.30 -35.07
CA PHE A 355 17.74 -5.57 -34.89
C PHE A 355 17.31 -4.94 -36.23
N GLN A 356 16.05 -5.06 -36.58
CA GLN A 356 15.53 -4.50 -37.82
C GLN A 356 14.55 -3.36 -37.50
N ILE A 357 14.80 -2.21 -38.12
CA ILE A 357 13.98 -1.01 -37.95
C ILE A 357 12.87 -1.01 -39.01
N LYS A 358 11.67 -0.65 -38.56
CA LYS A 358 10.47 -0.54 -39.40
C LYS A 358 9.70 0.74 -39.05
N ASP A 359 8.95 1.23 -40.01
CA ASP A 359 8.04 2.38 -39.85
C ASP A 359 8.76 3.64 -39.31
N TRP A 360 9.95 3.94 -39.87
CA TRP A 360 10.70 5.16 -39.48
C TRP A 360 9.93 6.41 -39.87
N VAL A 361 9.66 7.28 -38.90
CA VAL A 361 9.02 8.58 -39.09
C VAL A 361 9.84 9.64 -38.36
N GLN A 362 10.06 10.75 -39.03
CA GLN A 362 10.73 11.94 -38.48
C GLN A 362 9.97 13.19 -38.88
N CYS A 363 9.79 14.10 -37.93
CA CYS A 363 9.18 15.40 -38.17
C CYS A 363 9.84 16.50 -37.34
N SER A 364 9.56 17.76 -37.71
CA SER A 364 9.95 18.93 -36.94
C SER A 364 8.82 19.44 -36.08
N TYR A 365 9.15 20.03 -34.92
CA TYR A 365 8.22 20.70 -34.02
C TYR A 365 8.74 22.09 -33.66
N LEU A 366 7.86 22.95 -33.18
CA LEU A 366 8.20 24.24 -32.58
C LEU A 366 7.90 24.17 -31.07
N ALA A 367 8.83 24.64 -30.25
CA ALA A 367 8.58 24.88 -28.84
C ALA A 367 8.11 26.33 -28.67
N LEU A 368 6.85 26.49 -28.30
CA LEU A 368 6.20 27.77 -28.09
C LEU A 368 5.80 27.93 -26.63
N ALA A 369 5.64 29.20 -26.19
CA ALA A 369 4.96 29.43 -24.92
C ALA A 369 3.44 29.44 -25.14
N CYS A 370 2.69 28.88 -24.18
CA CYS A 370 1.24 29.01 -24.13
C CYS A 370 0.80 29.71 -22.85
N ASP A 371 -0.32 30.42 -22.92
CA ASP A 371 -1.01 31.00 -21.77
C ASP A 371 -1.84 29.95 -21.03
N ASN A 372 -2.07 30.16 -19.75
CA ASN A 372 -2.94 29.28 -18.96
C ASN A 372 -3.44 29.97 -17.69
N ASN A 373 -4.55 29.45 -17.14
CA ASN A 373 -5.05 29.81 -15.84
C ASN A 373 -4.47 28.87 -14.76
N MET A 374 -3.46 29.32 -14.06
CA MET A 374 -2.81 28.52 -13.03
C MET A 374 -3.51 28.69 -11.68
N GLN A 375 -3.63 27.58 -10.95
CA GLN A 375 -4.14 27.58 -9.58
C GLN A 375 -3.04 27.99 -8.60
N ILE A 376 -3.26 29.09 -7.89
CA ILE A 376 -2.32 29.61 -6.90
C ILE A 376 -2.84 29.32 -5.49
N LEU A 377 -2.00 28.74 -4.65
CA LEU A 377 -2.25 28.61 -3.22
C LEU A 377 -1.75 29.88 -2.51
N ASN A 378 -2.68 30.70 -2.02
CA ASN A 378 -2.33 31.90 -1.29
C ASN A 378 -1.79 31.59 0.12
N PRO A 379 -1.06 32.53 0.76
CA PRO A 379 -0.50 32.34 2.13
C PRO A 379 -1.56 32.07 3.19
N ASP A 380 -2.81 32.46 2.99
CA ASP A 380 -3.95 32.19 3.87
C ASP A 380 -4.64 30.84 3.58
N ASN A 381 -4.01 29.99 2.75
CA ASN A 381 -4.52 28.67 2.36
C ASN A 381 -5.77 28.72 1.48
N THR A 382 -6.05 29.87 0.85
CA THR A 382 -7.10 29.96 -0.17
C THR A 382 -6.55 29.66 -1.54
N LEU A 383 -7.37 29.04 -2.39
CA LEU A 383 -7.06 28.77 -3.79
C LEU A 383 -7.64 29.90 -4.65
N SER A 384 -6.81 30.48 -5.51
CA SER A 384 -7.22 31.43 -6.54
C SER A 384 -6.72 30.97 -7.90
N TYR A 385 -7.39 31.41 -8.97
CA TYR A 385 -6.91 31.19 -10.34
C TYR A 385 -6.37 32.52 -10.85
N GLN A 386 -5.18 32.47 -11.42
CA GLN A 386 -4.55 33.63 -12.06
C GLN A 386 -4.17 33.25 -13.47
N HIS A 387 -4.49 34.13 -14.42
CA HIS A 387 -4.06 34.00 -15.80
C HIS A 387 -2.62 34.45 -15.95
N PHE A 388 -1.83 33.66 -16.70
CA PHE A 388 -0.47 34.00 -17.11
C PHE A 388 -0.40 33.89 -18.62
N ASP A 389 0.09 34.96 -19.27
CA ASP A 389 0.26 34.99 -20.73
C ASP A 389 1.33 33.98 -21.20
N ILE A 390 2.22 33.59 -20.28
CA ILE A 390 3.26 32.58 -20.46
C ILE A 390 3.20 31.68 -19.23
N ALA A 391 2.60 30.53 -19.41
CA ALA A 391 2.38 29.57 -18.34
C ALA A 391 3.25 28.31 -18.52
N ASP A 392 3.26 27.74 -19.72
CA ASP A 392 3.85 26.42 -19.98
C ASP A 392 4.51 26.37 -21.39
N GLU A 393 5.40 25.39 -21.59
CA GLU A 393 5.89 25.02 -22.91
C GLU A 393 4.86 24.20 -23.67
N CYS A 394 4.68 24.49 -24.95
CA CYS A 394 3.84 23.72 -25.86
C CYS A 394 4.63 23.34 -27.12
N HIS A 395 4.58 22.07 -27.49
CA HIS A 395 5.11 21.61 -28.78
C HIS A 395 4.05 21.77 -29.86
N ALA A 396 4.32 22.57 -30.87
CA ALA A 396 3.41 22.78 -31.97
C ALA A 396 3.83 21.98 -33.21
N LEU A 397 2.87 21.32 -33.84
CA LEU A 397 2.98 20.61 -35.12
C LEU A 397 2.08 21.28 -36.15
N SER A 398 2.46 21.21 -37.44
CA SER A 398 1.56 21.60 -38.50
C SER A 398 0.51 20.51 -38.77
N GLU A 399 -0.68 20.91 -39.24
CA GLU A 399 -1.77 20.00 -39.63
C GLU A 399 -1.29 18.95 -40.66
N SER A 400 -0.55 19.38 -41.66
CA SER A 400 0.00 18.50 -42.69
C SER A 400 0.98 17.47 -42.11
N THR A 401 1.84 17.87 -41.17
CA THR A 401 2.78 17.00 -40.46
C THR A 401 2.03 15.98 -39.59
N TYR A 402 1.04 16.44 -38.80
CA TYR A 402 0.23 15.56 -37.98
C TYR A 402 -0.52 14.51 -38.81
N ASN A 403 -1.16 14.93 -39.91
CA ASN A 403 -1.87 14.03 -40.81
C ASN A 403 -0.93 12.98 -41.44
N GLN A 404 0.29 13.36 -41.78
CA GLN A 404 1.30 12.45 -42.33
C GLN A 404 1.70 11.36 -41.32
N ILE A 405 1.94 11.76 -40.07
CA ILE A 405 2.41 10.85 -39.00
C ILE A 405 1.31 9.87 -38.58
N THR A 406 0.12 10.41 -38.29
CA THR A 406 -0.98 9.64 -37.71
C THR A 406 -1.83 8.92 -38.75
N ARG A 407 -1.66 9.27 -40.03
CA ARG A 407 -2.55 8.85 -41.14
C ARG A 407 -4.02 9.23 -40.95
N GLN A 408 -4.25 10.21 -40.07
CA GLN A 408 -5.56 10.86 -39.89
C GLN A 408 -5.75 11.88 -41.01
N ASN A 409 -6.91 12.48 -41.09
CA ASN A 409 -7.21 13.52 -42.07
C ASN A 409 -8.03 14.62 -41.38
N ILE A 410 -7.36 15.32 -40.45
CA ILE A 410 -7.94 16.48 -39.79
C ILE A 410 -7.80 17.70 -40.67
N SER A 411 -8.66 18.71 -40.48
CA SER A 411 -8.61 20.00 -41.13
C SER A 411 -8.91 21.12 -40.14
N LEU A 412 -8.04 22.11 -40.15
CA LEU A 412 -8.11 23.28 -39.29
C LEU A 412 -8.29 24.58 -40.15
N ASP A 413 -9.01 25.52 -39.62
CA ASP A 413 -9.04 26.86 -40.12
C ASP A 413 -8.02 27.71 -39.34
N PRO A 414 -7.40 28.76 -39.95
CA PRO A 414 -6.51 29.66 -39.23
C PRO A 414 -7.14 30.22 -37.95
N GLY A 415 -6.35 30.31 -36.89
CA GLY A 415 -6.80 30.73 -35.55
C GLY A 415 -7.39 29.63 -34.69
N PHE A 416 -7.41 28.37 -35.20
CA PHE A 416 -7.83 27.21 -34.41
C PHE A 416 -6.71 26.20 -34.26
N PHE A 417 -6.78 25.42 -33.17
CA PHE A 417 -5.87 24.29 -32.95
C PHE A 417 -6.60 23.09 -32.36
N TYR A 418 -5.99 21.93 -32.50
CA TYR A 418 -6.35 20.74 -31.75
C TYR A 418 -5.27 20.46 -30.68
N ALA A 419 -5.71 20.14 -29.45
CA ALA A 419 -4.83 19.60 -28.44
C ALA A 419 -4.66 18.09 -28.67
N VAL A 420 -3.42 17.58 -28.60
CA VAL A 420 -3.14 16.15 -28.70
C VAL A 420 -3.26 15.51 -27.32
N THR A 421 -3.98 14.40 -27.23
CA THR A 421 -4.20 13.66 -25.99
C THR A 421 -3.81 12.19 -26.13
N ASN A 422 -3.38 11.57 -25.04
CA ASN A 422 -3.08 10.14 -24.95
C ASN A 422 -4.32 9.25 -24.84
N GLU A 423 -5.45 9.77 -24.37
CA GLU A 423 -6.68 9.01 -24.16
C GLU A 423 -7.84 9.58 -25.01
N GLU A 424 -8.65 8.69 -25.60
CA GLU A 424 -9.78 9.09 -26.45
C GLU A 424 -10.87 9.91 -25.72
N GLU A 425 -10.92 9.89 -24.37
CA GLU A 425 -12.06 10.40 -23.60
C GLU A 425 -11.71 11.40 -22.50
N THR A 426 -10.43 11.60 -22.14
CA THR A 426 -10.04 12.51 -21.04
C THR A 426 -8.90 13.44 -21.41
N ALA A 427 -9.19 14.73 -21.30
CA ALA A 427 -8.18 15.77 -21.44
C ALA A 427 -7.74 16.22 -20.04
N TYR A 428 -6.56 15.83 -19.63
CA TYR A 428 -5.85 16.43 -18.50
C TYR A 428 -4.71 17.33 -18.96
N ASP A 429 -4.75 17.78 -20.22
CA ASP A 429 -3.66 18.57 -20.77
C ASP A 429 -3.90 20.07 -20.55
N THR A 430 -2.84 20.78 -20.18
CA THR A 430 -2.87 22.22 -19.91
C THR A 430 -3.13 23.05 -21.18
N VAL A 431 -2.77 22.51 -22.35
CA VAL A 431 -2.83 23.19 -23.64
C VAL A 431 -4.26 23.43 -24.12
N GLU A 432 -5.23 22.63 -23.72
CA GLU A 432 -6.64 22.81 -24.13
C GLU A 432 -7.25 24.18 -23.82
N ASN A 433 -6.75 24.78 -22.74
CA ASN A 433 -7.23 26.08 -22.27
C ASN A 433 -6.44 27.25 -22.84
N ALA A 434 -5.41 26.99 -23.66
CA ALA A 434 -4.59 28.03 -24.27
C ALA A 434 -5.44 28.88 -25.22
N THR A 435 -5.28 30.19 -25.12
CA THR A 435 -5.87 31.21 -25.98
C THR A 435 -4.81 31.99 -26.76
N LEU A 436 -3.55 31.80 -26.40
CA LEU A 436 -2.40 32.49 -26.94
C LEU A 436 -1.18 31.60 -27.06
N PHE A 437 -0.58 31.52 -28.23
CA PHE A 437 0.79 30.98 -28.39
C PHE A 437 1.76 32.10 -28.65
N THR A 438 2.93 32.05 -28.04
CA THR A 438 3.98 33.09 -28.17
C THR A 438 5.27 32.50 -28.68
N ASN A 439 5.83 33.11 -29.72
CA ASN A 439 7.15 32.81 -30.24
C ASN A 439 8.24 33.18 -29.21
N MET A 440 9.06 32.24 -28.82
CA MET A 440 10.03 32.42 -27.75
C MET A 440 11.16 33.40 -28.07
N THR A 441 11.43 33.66 -29.34
CA THR A 441 12.50 34.56 -29.79
C THR A 441 11.97 35.95 -30.15
N THR A 442 10.97 36.01 -31.04
CA THR A 442 10.46 37.26 -31.58
C THR A 442 9.42 37.93 -30.70
N ARG A 443 8.82 37.16 -29.77
CA ARG A 443 7.69 37.60 -28.94
C ARG A 443 6.44 37.85 -29.74
N GLU A 444 6.34 37.34 -30.97
CA GLU A 444 5.12 37.39 -31.74
C GLU A 444 4.04 36.51 -31.10
N GLU A 445 2.86 37.06 -30.97
CA GLU A 445 1.70 36.43 -30.35
C GLU A 445 0.75 35.91 -31.44
N LEU A 446 0.27 34.69 -31.28
CA LEU A 446 -0.71 34.04 -32.12
C LEU A 446 -1.97 33.75 -31.27
N PRO A 447 -3.02 34.53 -31.37
CA PRO A 447 -4.31 34.23 -30.74
C PRO A 447 -4.92 32.97 -31.36
N VAL A 448 -5.32 32.01 -30.51
CA VAL A 448 -5.84 30.70 -30.93
C VAL A 448 -7.07 30.29 -30.13
N THR A 449 -7.83 29.36 -30.68
CA THR A 449 -8.99 28.75 -30.00
C THR A 449 -8.90 27.23 -30.17
N CYS A 450 -8.98 26.49 -29.05
CA CYS A 450 -9.04 25.05 -29.09
C CYS A 450 -10.33 24.55 -29.71
N LYS A 451 -10.25 23.78 -30.80
CA LYS A 451 -11.37 23.19 -31.52
C LYS A 451 -11.81 21.85 -30.92
N GLY A 452 -10.93 21.24 -30.14
CA GLY A 452 -11.14 19.93 -29.52
C GLY A 452 -9.84 19.14 -29.42
N PHE A 453 -9.99 17.82 -29.32
CA PHE A 453 -8.88 16.92 -29.10
C PHE A 453 -8.66 16.01 -30.31
N VAL A 454 -7.39 15.65 -30.50
CA VAL A 454 -6.97 14.57 -31.41
C VAL A 454 -6.10 13.62 -30.63
N HIS A 455 -6.14 12.36 -31.01
CA HIS A 455 -5.48 11.30 -30.23
C HIS A 455 -4.20 10.82 -30.89
N PHE A 456 -3.09 10.83 -30.12
CA PHE A 456 -1.83 10.17 -30.48
C PHE A 456 -0.96 9.99 -29.24
N GLU A 457 -0.77 8.76 -28.80
CA GLU A 457 -0.17 8.46 -27.49
C GLU A 457 1.32 8.79 -27.36
N ASP A 458 2.07 8.77 -28.45
CA ASP A 458 3.51 9.01 -28.41
C ASP A 458 3.91 10.51 -28.45
N MET A 459 2.96 11.44 -28.50
CA MET A 459 3.22 12.88 -28.58
C MET A 459 2.98 13.67 -27.28
N ALA A 460 2.31 13.09 -26.32
CA ALA A 460 1.75 13.83 -25.18
C ALA A 460 2.69 14.01 -23.98
N SER A 461 3.99 13.79 -24.11
CA SER A 461 4.94 14.02 -23.01
C SER A 461 5.12 15.50 -22.64
N HIS A 462 4.85 16.43 -23.58
CA HIS A 462 4.80 17.89 -23.40
C HIS A 462 3.55 18.36 -24.10
N GLY A 463 2.74 19.19 -23.51
CA GLY A 463 1.52 19.69 -24.14
C GLY A 463 1.73 19.92 -25.64
N THR A 464 1.06 19.12 -26.48
CA THR A 464 1.24 19.18 -27.93
C THR A 464 0.00 19.75 -28.59
N ALA A 465 0.19 20.75 -29.46
CA ALA A 465 -0.87 21.38 -30.25
C ALA A 465 -0.65 21.15 -31.75
N VAL A 466 -1.73 20.93 -32.49
CA VAL A 466 -1.70 20.90 -33.96
C VAL A 466 -2.31 22.19 -34.47
N LEU A 467 -1.53 22.95 -35.23
CA LEU A 467 -1.89 24.24 -35.82
C LEU A 467 -2.23 24.08 -37.29
N ASP A 468 -3.06 24.99 -37.81
CA ASP A 468 -3.17 25.20 -39.29
C ASP A 468 -1.80 25.47 -39.88
N ASP A 469 -1.54 24.99 -41.11
CA ASP A 469 -0.23 25.12 -41.77
C ASP A 469 0.20 26.60 -41.93
N SER A 470 -0.73 27.49 -42.17
CA SER A 470 -0.41 28.93 -42.33
C SER A 470 -0.07 29.61 -40.99
N ASP A 471 -0.73 29.23 -39.92
CA ASP A 471 -0.42 29.70 -38.56
C ASP A 471 0.91 29.17 -38.07
N TYR A 472 1.20 27.88 -38.35
CA TYR A 472 2.48 27.25 -38.04
C TYR A 472 3.63 27.97 -38.78
N GLU A 473 3.49 28.23 -40.08
CA GLU A 473 4.51 28.93 -40.85
C GLU A 473 4.71 30.37 -40.33
N LYS A 474 3.64 31.05 -39.97
CA LYS A 474 3.69 32.41 -39.43
C LYS A 474 4.43 32.45 -38.09
N ILE A 475 4.06 31.62 -37.12
CA ILE A 475 4.65 31.65 -35.76
C ILE A 475 6.07 31.12 -35.74
N SER A 476 6.48 30.32 -36.71
CA SER A 476 7.85 29.79 -36.85
C SER A 476 8.86 30.84 -37.30
N GLN A 477 8.40 31.96 -37.88
CA GLN A 477 9.30 32.97 -38.42
C GLN A 477 10.20 33.60 -37.34
N GLY A 478 11.52 33.52 -37.53
CA GLY A 478 12.48 34.09 -36.61
C GLY A 478 12.66 33.35 -35.29
N LEU A 479 12.07 32.17 -35.14
CA LEU A 479 12.31 31.32 -33.99
C LEU A 479 13.74 30.76 -33.98
N ALA A 480 14.43 30.85 -32.87
CA ALA A 480 15.81 30.39 -32.75
C ALA A 480 15.88 28.83 -32.71
N PRO A 481 17.03 28.24 -33.13
CA PRO A 481 17.16 26.78 -33.21
C PRO A 481 16.94 26.04 -31.87
N GLU A 482 17.18 26.66 -30.75
CA GLU A 482 16.92 26.13 -29.41
C GLU A 482 15.40 25.88 -29.11
N TRP A 483 14.54 26.60 -29.83
CA TRP A 483 13.09 26.50 -29.73
C TRP A 483 12.44 25.78 -30.92
N THR A 484 13.27 25.20 -31.80
CA THR A 484 12.81 24.28 -32.84
C THR A 484 13.43 22.91 -32.57
N GLY A 485 12.76 21.87 -32.96
CA GLY A 485 13.31 20.53 -32.73
C GLY A 485 12.80 19.51 -33.73
N SER A 486 13.24 18.31 -33.54
CA SER A 486 12.80 17.16 -34.31
C SER A 486 12.34 16.04 -33.37
N MET A 487 11.40 15.27 -33.87
CA MET A 487 10.88 14.05 -33.22
C MET A 487 11.11 12.86 -34.14
N ILE A 488 11.45 11.72 -33.58
CA ILE A 488 11.60 10.46 -34.31
C ILE A 488 10.76 9.39 -33.63
N TRP A 489 10.15 8.54 -34.49
CA TRP A 489 9.48 7.33 -34.10
C TRP A 489 9.86 6.19 -35.03
N PHE A 490 10.01 4.98 -34.48
CA PHE A 490 10.14 3.77 -35.28
C PHE A 490 9.75 2.52 -34.49
N ASN A 491 9.48 1.45 -35.22
CA ASN A 491 9.14 0.14 -34.66
C ASN A 491 10.27 -0.86 -34.90
N SER A 492 10.29 -1.92 -34.08
CA SER A 492 11.07 -3.12 -34.35
C SER A 492 10.34 -4.05 -35.32
N GLU A 493 11.06 -4.65 -36.30
CA GLU A 493 10.53 -5.76 -37.08
C GLU A 493 10.95 -7.08 -36.43
N GLY A 494 10.01 -7.73 -35.73
CA GLY A 494 10.28 -8.99 -35.06
C GLY A 494 10.47 -8.87 -33.55
N LYS A 495 11.59 -9.40 -33.03
CA LYS A 495 11.86 -9.40 -31.59
C LYS A 495 12.65 -8.14 -31.21
N ASP A 496 12.10 -7.37 -30.30
CA ASP A 496 12.76 -6.21 -29.73
C ASP A 496 14.01 -6.59 -28.90
N SER A 497 15.02 -5.69 -28.86
CA SER A 497 16.32 -5.92 -28.24
C SER A 497 16.61 -4.91 -27.15
N TYR A 498 16.64 -5.34 -25.89
CA TYR A 498 17.05 -4.50 -24.78
C TYR A 498 18.50 -4.00 -24.92
N ALA A 499 19.40 -4.82 -25.46
CA ALA A 499 20.80 -4.44 -25.67
C ALA A 499 20.95 -3.32 -26.72
N PHE A 500 20.14 -3.35 -27.79
CA PHE A 500 20.07 -2.26 -28.77
C PHE A 500 19.55 -0.98 -28.12
N ALA A 501 18.43 -1.07 -27.40
CA ALA A 501 17.81 0.06 -26.72
C ALA A 501 18.78 0.71 -25.72
N GLN A 502 19.49 -0.07 -24.93
CA GLN A 502 20.46 0.42 -23.95
C GLN A 502 21.66 1.12 -24.62
N GLU A 503 22.23 0.54 -25.69
CA GLU A 503 23.36 1.15 -26.39
C GLU A 503 22.93 2.43 -27.13
N LEU A 504 21.75 2.45 -27.73
CA LEU A 504 21.18 3.64 -28.36
C LEU A 504 20.91 4.74 -27.31
N PHE A 505 20.34 4.40 -26.17
CA PHE A 505 20.12 5.32 -25.07
C PHE A 505 21.43 5.99 -24.60
N VAL A 506 22.46 5.19 -24.34
CA VAL A 506 23.77 5.71 -23.91
C VAL A 506 24.37 6.64 -25.00
N LYS A 507 24.19 6.29 -26.27
CA LYS A 507 24.68 7.10 -27.40
C LYS A 507 23.94 8.44 -27.48
N ILE A 508 22.62 8.45 -27.32
CA ILE A 508 21.80 9.67 -27.27
C ILE A 508 22.22 10.54 -26.11
N VAL A 509 22.29 10.00 -24.88
CA VAL A 509 22.71 10.77 -23.70
C VAL A 509 24.07 11.42 -23.86
N ASN A 510 25.03 10.71 -24.46
CA ASN A 510 26.40 11.25 -24.68
C ASN A 510 26.47 12.27 -25.83
N SER A 511 25.44 12.43 -26.63
CA SER A 511 25.35 13.38 -27.72
C SER A 511 24.85 14.75 -27.28
N TYR A 512 24.24 14.87 -26.11
CA TYR A 512 23.77 16.12 -25.56
C TYR A 512 24.89 16.88 -24.85
N ASP A 513 24.87 18.21 -24.95
CA ASP A 513 25.74 19.08 -24.16
C ASP A 513 25.27 19.21 -22.69
N ASP A 514 26.13 19.79 -21.82
CA ASP A 514 25.87 19.89 -20.39
C ASP A 514 24.70 20.83 -20.05
N GLN A 515 24.24 21.68 -20.96
CA GLN A 515 23.16 22.61 -20.71
C GLN A 515 21.77 21.96 -20.85
N HIS A 516 21.65 20.87 -21.60
CA HIS A 516 20.40 20.19 -21.89
C HIS A 516 20.04 19.07 -20.90
N PHE A 517 20.76 18.96 -19.78
CA PHE A 517 20.39 18.03 -18.71
C PHE A 517 19.45 18.67 -17.69
N SER A 518 18.39 19.32 -18.19
CA SER A 518 17.35 19.91 -17.36
C SER A 518 16.41 18.84 -16.78
N ASN A 519 15.90 19.14 -15.60
CA ASN A 519 14.90 18.30 -14.93
C ASN A 519 13.52 18.63 -15.47
N SER A 520 12.73 17.61 -15.82
CA SER A 520 11.37 17.73 -16.35
C SER A 520 10.35 18.43 -15.44
N TYR A 521 10.69 18.66 -14.17
CA TYR A 521 9.88 19.48 -13.27
C TYR A 521 10.01 20.99 -13.53
N TYR A 522 10.98 21.40 -14.32
CA TYR A 522 11.25 22.82 -14.58
C TYR A 522 11.03 23.12 -16.05
N ASP A 523 10.03 23.93 -16.29
CA ASP A 523 9.66 24.36 -17.62
C ASP A 523 10.69 25.39 -18.16
N PRO A 524 11.38 25.11 -19.28
CA PRO A 524 12.39 26.03 -19.86
C PRO A 524 11.78 27.34 -20.31
N VAL A 525 10.52 27.34 -20.78
CA VAL A 525 9.81 28.52 -21.24
C VAL A 525 9.56 29.50 -20.10
N GLN A 526 9.01 29.01 -18.99
CA GLN A 526 8.82 29.84 -17.80
C GLN A 526 10.13 30.44 -17.30
N TYR A 527 11.21 29.65 -17.32
CA TYR A 527 12.51 30.12 -16.85
C TYR A 527 13.05 31.30 -17.67
N VAL A 528 13.02 31.19 -18.99
CA VAL A 528 13.54 32.22 -19.90
C VAL A 528 12.65 33.45 -19.91
N MET A 529 11.33 33.29 -19.79
CA MET A 529 10.37 34.38 -19.95
C MET A 529 10.14 35.19 -18.67
N THR A 530 10.40 34.63 -17.48
CA THR A 530 10.14 35.28 -16.19
C THR A 530 11.39 35.82 -15.47
N GLU A 531 12.54 35.95 -16.15
CA GLU A 531 13.84 36.40 -15.57
C GLU A 531 14.23 35.57 -14.31
N GLY A 532 13.98 34.32 -14.32
CA GLY A 532 14.27 33.40 -13.24
C GLY A 532 13.03 32.60 -12.86
N TYR A 533 13.18 31.30 -12.82
CA TYR A 533 12.08 30.41 -12.52
C TYR A 533 11.64 30.59 -11.07
N THR A 534 10.43 31.06 -10.89
CA THR A 534 9.79 31.17 -9.58
C THR A 534 8.72 30.10 -9.46
N ASN A 535 9.00 29.07 -8.71
CA ASN A 535 8.01 28.03 -8.45
C ASN A 535 6.95 28.56 -7.46
N ASN A 536 5.75 28.82 -7.95
CA ASN A 536 4.60 29.26 -7.15
C ASN A 536 3.74 28.10 -6.63
N TYR A 537 4.24 26.88 -6.73
CA TYR A 537 3.53 25.71 -6.25
C TYR A 537 3.40 25.76 -4.72
N TYR A 538 2.19 25.61 -4.18
CA TYR A 538 1.87 25.66 -2.75
C TYR A 538 2.06 27.01 -2.02
N GLY A 539 1.90 28.12 -2.70
CA GLY A 539 1.89 29.45 -2.05
C GLY A 539 3.23 29.92 -1.51
N SER A 540 4.31 29.23 -1.81
CA SER A 540 5.68 29.69 -1.58
C SER A 540 6.34 29.98 -2.93
N SER A 541 6.68 31.23 -3.15
CA SER A 541 7.50 31.65 -4.28
C SER A 541 8.96 31.44 -3.88
N TYR A 542 9.67 30.56 -4.55
CA TYR A 542 11.12 30.41 -4.39
C TYR A 542 11.80 30.33 -5.76
N THR A 543 12.95 30.95 -5.84
CA THR A 543 13.77 30.89 -7.06
C THR A 543 14.53 29.57 -7.07
N VAL A 544 14.35 28.80 -8.11
CA VAL A 544 15.04 27.51 -8.29
C VAL A 544 16.48 27.76 -8.71
N SER A 545 17.44 27.18 -7.98
CA SER A 545 18.86 27.33 -8.33
C SER A 545 19.18 26.60 -9.65
N PRO A 546 20.22 27.04 -10.39
CA PRO A 546 20.65 26.31 -11.59
C PRO A 546 21.00 24.84 -11.33
N GLU A 547 21.53 24.53 -10.13
CA GLU A 547 21.87 23.16 -9.73
C GLU A 547 20.64 22.30 -9.50
N GLU A 548 19.56 22.86 -8.96
CA GLU A 548 18.29 22.14 -8.75
C GLU A 548 17.56 21.85 -10.05
N ARG A 549 17.89 22.56 -11.14
CA ARG A 549 17.29 22.35 -12.47
C ARG A 549 17.95 21.23 -13.25
N GLN A 550 19.14 20.81 -12.86
CA GLN A 550 19.90 19.78 -13.57
C GLN A 550 19.65 18.40 -12.96
N VAL A 551 19.62 17.38 -13.83
CA VAL A 551 19.57 15.98 -13.44
C VAL A 551 20.98 15.47 -13.17
N ASP A 552 21.16 14.66 -12.13
CA ASP A 552 22.45 14.03 -11.81
C ASP A 552 22.84 12.98 -12.86
N ARG A 553 23.93 13.27 -13.59
CA ARG A 553 24.50 12.43 -14.65
C ARG A 553 25.45 11.34 -14.15
N THR A 554 25.71 11.24 -12.85
CA THR A 554 26.68 10.27 -12.32
C THR A 554 26.27 8.82 -12.61
N ASN A 555 24.96 8.57 -12.72
CA ASN A 555 24.42 7.27 -13.09
C ASN A 555 23.23 7.43 -14.06
N ILE A 556 23.50 7.44 -15.35
CA ILE A 556 22.48 7.56 -16.42
C ILE A 556 21.48 6.40 -16.47
N ASN A 557 21.78 5.27 -15.85
CA ASN A 557 20.88 4.12 -15.71
C ASN A 557 20.06 4.15 -14.42
N SER A 558 20.20 5.22 -13.60
CA SER A 558 19.39 5.38 -12.41
C SER A 558 17.94 5.68 -12.77
N SER A 559 17.00 5.20 -11.97
CA SER A 559 15.58 5.54 -12.12
C SER A 559 15.33 7.03 -11.99
N ASP A 560 16.17 7.74 -11.23
CA ASP A 560 16.11 9.18 -11.04
C ASP A 560 16.41 9.93 -12.34
N PHE A 561 17.54 9.61 -12.99
CA PHE A 561 17.90 10.18 -14.28
C PHE A 561 16.84 9.89 -15.34
N ARG A 562 16.42 8.64 -15.45
CA ARG A 562 15.46 8.20 -16.46
C ARG A 562 14.03 8.71 -16.23
N MET A 563 13.67 9.10 -15.01
CA MET A 563 12.36 9.67 -14.70
C MET A 563 12.31 11.19 -14.90
N TYR A 564 13.43 11.88 -14.68
CA TYR A 564 13.41 13.34 -14.54
C TYR A 564 14.18 14.10 -15.60
N TRP A 565 14.87 13.42 -16.50
CA TRP A 565 15.52 14.12 -17.61
C TRP A 565 14.48 14.59 -18.64
N ASN A 566 14.50 15.88 -18.99
CA ASN A 566 13.48 16.47 -19.87
C ASN A 566 13.46 15.85 -21.28
N TYR A 567 14.62 15.50 -21.85
CA TYR A 567 14.76 14.92 -23.17
C TYR A 567 14.91 13.40 -23.16
N ILE A 568 14.31 12.74 -22.18
CA ILE A 568 14.40 11.27 -22.04
C ILE A 568 13.79 10.55 -23.24
N PRO A 569 14.54 9.69 -23.93
CA PRO A 569 13.96 8.83 -24.97
C PRO A 569 12.99 7.83 -24.38
N GLN A 570 11.83 7.70 -24.98
CA GLN A 570 10.81 6.72 -24.60
C GLN A 570 11.00 5.45 -25.45
N PHE A 571 11.63 4.46 -24.87
CA PHE A 571 11.85 3.14 -25.47
C PHE A 571 11.00 2.12 -24.74
N ARG A 572 9.91 1.65 -25.37
CA ARG A 572 8.92 0.76 -24.77
C ARG A 572 9.53 -0.39 -23.96
N ILE A 573 10.58 -1.04 -24.48
CA ILE A 573 11.25 -2.15 -23.80
C ILE A 573 11.99 -1.71 -22.53
N MET A 574 12.59 -0.51 -22.51
CA MET A 574 13.29 0.02 -21.35
C MET A 574 12.28 0.56 -20.31
N ASP A 575 11.26 1.27 -20.76
CA ASP A 575 10.23 1.85 -19.90
C ASP A 575 9.41 0.76 -19.22
N ALA A 576 9.05 -0.29 -19.94
CA ALA A 576 8.42 -1.47 -19.36
C ALA A 576 9.27 -2.13 -18.27
N GLN A 577 10.61 -2.20 -18.44
CA GLN A 577 11.49 -2.75 -17.42
C GLN A 577 11.63 -1.83 -16.20
N ASP A 578 11.72 -0.53 -16.40
CA ASP A 578 11.82 0.44 -15.29
C ASP A 578 10.51 0.50 -14.50
N GLN A 579 9.37 0.50 -15.19
CA GLN A 579 8.07 0.36 -14.56
C GLN A 579 7.97 -0.95 -13.78
N LEU A 580 8.37 -2.08 -14.36
CA LEU A 580 8.38 -3.36 -13.65
C LEU A 580 9.27 -3.32 -12.39
N LYS A 581 10.43 -2.67 -12.43
CA LYS A 581 11.29 -2.50 -11.25
C LYS A 581 10.59 -1.68 -10.16
N THR A 582 10.04 -0.53 -10.52
CA THR A 582 9.36 0.39 -9.59
C THR A 582 8.11 -0.26 -8.99
N PHE A 583 7.24 -0.77 -9.82
CA PHE A 583 6.01 -1.45 -9.38
C PHE A 583 6.31 -2.75 -8.65
N GLY A 584 7.35 -3.47 -9.05
CA GLY A 584 7.80 -4.68 -8.38
C GLY A 584 8.15 -4.44 -6.92
N VAL A 585 8.83 -3.34 -6.60
CA VAL A 585 9.14 -2.98 -5.22
C VAL A 585 7.89 -2.60 -4.43
N PHE A 586 6.98 -1.83 -5.02
CA PHE A 586 5.69 -1.53 -4.38
C PHE A 586 4.89 -2.80 -4.12
N MET A 587 4.75 -3.67 -5.12
CA MET A 587 4.07 -4.96 -4.99
C MET A 587 4.65 -5.79 -3.85
N MET A 588 5.98 -5.88 -3.76
CA MET A 588 6.66 -6.63 -2.70
C MET A 588 6.37 -6.03 -1.32
N THR A 589 6.38 -4.70 -1.21
CA THR A 589 6.07 -3.96 0.02
C THR A 589 4.64 -4.24 0.48
N PHE A 590 3.67 -4.14 -0.40
CA PHE A 590 2.27 -4.43 -0.11
C PHE A 590 2.04 -5.91 0.23
N LEU A 591 2.74 -6.83 -0.44
CA LEU A 591 2.71 -8.25 -0.12
C LEU A 591 3.20 -8.51 1.31
N PHE A 592 4.28 -7.87 1.75
CA PHE A 592 4.77 -7.98 3.14
C PHE A 592 3.73 -7.52 4.15
N ILE A 593 3.08 -6.36 3.91
CA ILE A 593 2.02 -5.86 4.78
C ILE A 593 0.87 -6.84 4.86
N ALA A 594 0.44 -7.36 3.72
CA ALA A 594 -0.64 -8.33 3.65
C ALA A 594 -0.32 -9.60 4.46
N ILE A 595 0.89 -10.14 4.31
CA ILE A 595 1.36 -11.30 5.09
C ILE A 595 1.37 -10.99 6.59
N ILE A 596 1.90 -9.83 7.00
CA ILE A 596 1.92 -9.38 8.40
C ILE A 596 0.49 -9.31 8.94
N CYS A 597 -0.39 -8.60 8.26
CA CYS A 597 -1.75 -8.35 8.72
C CYS A 597 -2.59 -9.63 8.79
N ILE A 598 -2.55 -10.47 7.76
CA ILE A 598 -3.32 -11.72 7.73
C ILE A 598 -2.78 -12.71 8.77
N THR A 599 -1.46 -12.84 8.90
CA THR A 599 -0.86 -13.71 9.92
C THR A 599 -1.25 -13.26 11.33
N ALA A 600 -1.16 -11.96 11.61
CA ALA A 600 -1.57 -11.40 12.88
C ALA A 600 -3.07 -11.64 13.15
N ALA A 601 -3.94 -11.41 12.16
CA ALA A 601 -5.37 -11.65 12.27
C ALA A 601 -5.70 -13.12 12.60
N LEU A 602 -5.05 -14.06 11.89
CA LEU A 602 -5.24 -15.50 12.11
C LEU A 602 -4.76 -15.95 13.50
N VAL A 603 -3.61 -15.44 13.96
CA VAL A 603 -3.09 -15.76 15.29
C VAL A 603 -3.99 -15.19 16.38
N ILE A 604 -4.46 -13.95 16.24
CA ILE A 604 -5.40 -13.33 17.19
C ILE A 604 -6.71 -14.12 17.25
N ALA A 605 -7.28 -14.48 16.10
CA ALA A 605 -8.49 -15.27 16.05
C ALA A 605 -8.31 -16.67 16.67
N TYR A 606 -7.20 -17.34 16.37
CA TYR A 606 -6.84 -18.64 16.95
C TYR A 606 -6.72 -18.56 18.47
N THR A 607 -5.93 -17.61 18.98
CA THR A 607 -5.71 -17.45 20.42
C THR A 607 -6.99 -17.06 21.14
N ARG A 608 -7.84 -16.25 20.53
CA ARG A 608 -9.15 -15.91 21.09
C ARG A 608 -10.06 -17.15 21.21
N CYS A 609 -10.13 -17.96 20.18
CA CYS A 609 -10.88 -19.23 20.23
C CYS A 609 -10.36 -20.20 21.31
N GLN A 610 -9.04 -20.29 21.44
CA GLN A 610 -8.39 -21.05 22.53
C GLN A 610 -8.83 -20.54 23.92
N THR A 611 -8.83 -19.23 24.12
CA THR A 611 -9.21 -18.60 25.39
C THR A 611 -10.69 -18.85 25.69
N ILE A 612 -11.58 -18.69 24.69
CA ILE A 612 -13.04 -18.97 24.85
C ILE A 612 -13.25 -20.44 25.25
N ALA A 613 -12.59 -21.38 24.57
CA ALA A 613 -12.76 -22.80 24.84
C ALA A 613 -12.27 -23.20 26.24
N LEU A 614 -11.10 -22.67 26.65
CA LEU A 614 -10.52 -23.00 27.95
C LEU A 614 -11.34 -22.40 29.09
N ASN A 615 -11.79 -21.15 28.97
CA ASN A 615 -12.62 -20.51 29.98
C ASN A 615 -13.99 -21.17 30.14
N ASN A 616 -14.51 -21.77 29.08
CA ASN A 616 -15.79 -22.44 29.07
C ASN A 616 -15.68 -23.97 29.21
N ALA A 617 -14.49 -24.50 29.49
CA ALA A 617 -14.27 -25.95 29.56
C ALA A 617 -15.11 -26.64 30.63
N TYR A 618 -15.38 -25.96 31.77
CA TYR A 618 -16.22 -26.48 32.83
C TYR A 618 -17.67 -26.65 32.35
N VAL A 619 -18.23 -25.71 31.58
CA VAL A 619 -19.59 -25.80 31.03
C VAL A 619 -19.70 -26.95 30.06
N PHE A 620 -18.71 -27.19 29.22
CA PHE A 620 -18.69 -28.36 28.32
C PHE A 620 -18.60 -29.67 29.10
N SER A 621 -17.81 -29.70 30.21
CA SER A 621 -17.73 -30.85 31.10
C SER A 621 -19.08 -31.15 31.76
N ASP A 622 -19.77 -30.13 32.26
CA ASP A 622 -21.09 -30.28 32.89
C ASP A 622 -22.16 -30.71 31.89
N LEU A 623 -22.17 -30.16 30.67
CA LEU A 623 -23.05 -30.60 29.59
C LEU A 623 -22.81 -32.07 29.22
N MET A 624 -21.54 -32.53 29.20
CA MET A 624 -21.21 -33.96 29.00
C MET A 624 -21.74 -34.83 30.12
N ARG A 625 -21.63 -34.38 31.37
CA ARG A 625 -22.20 -35.11 32.55
C ARG A 625 -23.72 -35.20 32.50
N LEU A 626 -24.37 -34.18 31.90
CA LEU A 626 -25.82 -34.15 31.68
C LEU A 626 -26.25 -34.98 30.43
N GLY A 627 -25.34 -35.68 29.77
CA GLY A 627 -25.62 -36.55 28.65
C GLY A 627 -25.69 -35.87 27.27
N ALA A 628 -25.11 -34.66 27.12
CA ALA A 628 -25.08 -33.98 25.82
C ALA A 628 -24.21 -34.76 24.82
N SER A 629 -24.72 -34.97 23.61
CA SER A 629 -24.01 -35.71 22.56
C SER A 629 -22.78 -34.95 22.05
N PRO A 630 -21.71 -35.68 21.65
CA PRO A 630 -20.51 -35.03 21.07
C PRO A 630 -20.81 -34.15 19.86
N SER A 631 -21.81 -34.52 19.04
CA SER A 631 -22.27 -33.74 17.89
C SER A 631 -22.92 -32.43 18.31
N PHE A 632 -23.69 -32.41 19.39
CA PHE A 632 -24.29 -31.19 19.97
C PHE A 632 -23.17 -30.27 20.50
N LEU A 633 -22.24 -30.77 21.30
CA LEU A 633 -21.12 -30.02 21.86
C LEU A 633 -20.21 -29.45 20.76
N GLY A 634 -19.95 -30.25 19.72
CA GLY A 634 -19.19 -29.79 18.56
C GLY A 634 -19.88 -28.64 17.80
N ARG A 635 -21.21 -28.64 17.69
CA ARG A 635 -21.98 -27.53 17.09
C ARG A 635 -21.98 -26.29 17.98
N GLU A 636 -22.12 -26.42 19.28
CA GLU A 636 -22.06 -25.29 20.22
C GLU A 636 -20.66 -24.63 20.21
N LEU A 637 -19.60 -25.45 20.21
CA LEU A 637 -18.24 -24.94 20.04
C LEU A 637 -18.05 -24.19 18.72
N GLN A 638 -18.57 -24.72 17.61
CA GLN A 638 -18.51 -24.06 16.30
C GLN A 638 -19.29 -22.74 16.28
N ARG A 639 -20.42 -22.65 16.99
CA ARG A 639 -21.21 -21.42 17.14
C ARG A 639 -20.53 -20.35 17.96
N GLN A 640 -19.69 -20.73 18.92
CA GLN A 640 -18.88 -19.77 19.71
C GLN A 640 -17.63 -19.31 18.93
N ALA A 641 -16.92 -20.24 18.30
CA ALA A 641 -15.67 -19.93 17.57
C ALA A 641 -15.94 -19.31 16.17
N GLY A 642 -17.08 -19.65 15.52
CA GLY A 642 -17.40 -19.20 14.18
C GLY A 642 -17.39 -17.68 13.99
N PRO A 643 -18.10 -16.91 14.83
CA PRO A 643 -18.11 -15.45 14.73
C PRO A 643 -16.72 -14.80 14.82
N VAL A 644 -15.80 -15.38 15.58
CA VAL A 644 -14.43 -14.85 15.75
C VAL A 644 -13.63 -14.82 14.44
N PHE A 645 -13.89 -15.76 13.52
CA PHE A 645 -13.28 -15.79 12.21
C PHE A 645 -14.15 -15.16 11.13
N LYS A 646 -15.45 -15.49 11.11
CA LYS A 646 -16.34 -15.10 10.02
C LYS A 646 -16.65 -13.60 9.99
N ILE A 647 -16.92 -12.98 11.15
CA ILE A 647 -17.33 -11.59 11.17
C ILE A 647 -16.19 -10.67 10.76
N PRO A 648 -14.96 -10.80 11.31
CA PRO A 648 -13.82 -10.01 10.82
C PRO A 648 -13.52 -10.21 9.34
N ALA A 649 -13.58 -11.46 8.85
CA ALA A 649 -13.36 -11.75 7.44
C ALA A 649 -14.38 -11.03 6.55
N ILE A 650 -15.69 -11.22 6.83
CA ILE A 650 -16.75 -10.58 6.04
C ILE A 650 -16.63 -9.04 6.12
N SER A 651 -16.55 -8.48 7.33
CA SER A 651 -16.50 -7.03 7.52
C SER A 651 -15.25 -6.39 6.91
N GLY A 652 -14.08 -7.02 7.08
CA GLY A 652 -12.82 -6.50 6.57
C GLY A 652 -12.75 -6.55 5.04
N MET A 653 -13.12 -7.68 4.44
CA MET A 653 -13.15 -7.84 2.98
C MET A 653 -14.19 -6.93 2.34
N SER A 654 -15.43 -6.88 2.88
CA SER A 654 -16.47 -6.02 2.33
C SER A 654 -16.12 -4.55 2.40
N LEU A 655 -15.46 -4.11 3.49
CA LEU A 655 -14.98 -2.72 3.62
C LEU A 655 -13.96 -2.39 2.53
N MET A 656 -13.02 -3.29 2.26
CA MET A 656 -11.97 -3.06 1.26
C MET A 656 -12.50 -3.13 -0.18
N ILE A 657 -13.40 -4.07 -0.48
CA ILE A 657 -14.07 -4.15 -1.78
C ILE A 657 -14.86 -2.85 -2.05
N LEU A 658 -15.58 -2.36 -1.04
CA LEU A 658 -16.32 -1.10 -1.15
C LEU A 658 -15.39 0.08 -1.39
N LEU A 659 -14.31 0.20 -0.62
CA LEU A 659 -13.33 1.27 -0.76
C LEU A 659 -12.67 1.25 -2.15
N TYR A 660 -12.28 0.07 -2.62
CA TYR A 660 -11.69 -0.08 -3.94
C TYR A 660 -12.66 0.32 -5.06
N PHE A 661 -13.93 -0.10 -4.96
CA PHE A 661 -14.97 0.30 -5.91
C PHE A 661 -15.23 1.81 -5.90
N MET A 662 -15.19 2.45 -4.72
CA MET A 662 -15.30 3.90 -4.59
C MET A 662 -14.12 4.62 -5.25
N ILE A 663 -12.90 4.11 -5.09
CA ILE A 663 -11.70 4.68 -5.73
C ILE A 663 -11.83 4.64 -7.25
N LEU A 664 -12.25 3.51 -7.82
CA LEU A 664 -12.46 3.38 -9.27
C LEU A 664 -13.50 4.38 -9.81
N LEU A 665 -14.63 4.53 -9.10
CA LEU A 665 -15.69 5.46 -9.52
C LEU A 665 -15.31 6.95 -9.36
N ALA A 666 -14.44 7.25 -8.42
CA ALA A 666 -14.09 8.64 -8.13
C ALA A 666 -12.88 9.14 -8.95
N ASN A 667 -12.21 8.25 -9.66
CA ASN A 667 -11.05 8.61 -10.49
C ASN A 667 -11.49 9.49 -11.67
N ASP A 668 -12.39 9.00 -12.51
CA ASP A 668 -12.88 9.68 -13.71
C ASP A 668 -14.42 9.56 -13.92
N GLY A 669 -15.09 8.80 -13.06
CA GLY A 669 -16.54 8.54 -13.15
C GLY A 669 -16.91 7.44 -14.15
N LEU A 670 -15.97 6.88 -14.87
CA LEU A 670 -16.13 5.82 -15.87
C LEU A 670 -15.43 4.55 -15.42
N LEU A 671 -15.93 3.40 -15.80
CA LEU A 671 -15.29 2.11 -15.54
C LEU A 671 -14.77 1.52 -16.84
N THR A 672 -13.46 1.52 -17.01
CA THR A 672 -12.80 0.92 -18.16
C THR A 672 -12.82 -0.62 -18.09
N LYS A 673 -12.61 -1.29 -19.22
CA LYS A 673 -12.58 -2.76 -19.29
C LYS A 673 -11.46 -3.35 -18.41
N SER A 674 -10.31 -2.70 -18.37
CA SER A 674 -9.15 -3.09 -17.57
C SER A 674 -9.40 -2.91 -16.07
N GLU A 675 -10.06 -1.84 -15.64
CA GLU A 675 -10.46 -1.65 -14.25
C GLU A 675 -11.47 -2.69 -13.78
N ILE A 676 -12.44 -3.06 -14.64
CA ILE A 676 -13.37 -4.15 -14.37
C ILE A 676 -12.62 -5.48 -14.22
N LEU A 677 -11.63 -5.75 -15.07
CA LEU A 677 -10.79 -6.94 -14.96
C LEU A 677 -9.98 -6.94 -13.65
N GLY A 678 -9.34 -5.81 -13.31
CA GLY A 678 -8.63 -5.64 -12.05
C GLY A 678 -9.54 -5.85 -10.83
N PHE A 679 -10.75 -5.34 -10.88
CA PHE A 679 -11.74 -5.56 -9.82
C PHE A 679 -12.15 -7.04 -9.71
N ALA A 680 -12.32 -7.75 -10.83
CA ALA A 680 -12.58 -9.18 -10.83
C ALA A 680 -11.42 -9.97 -10.20
N MET A 681 -10.18 -9.64 -10.54
CA MET A 681 -8.99 -10.24 -9.91
C MET A 681 -8.95 -9.99 -8.39
N CYS A 682 -9.35 -8.81 -7.92
CA CYS A 682 -9.47 -8.51 -6.49
C CYS A 682 -10.50 -9.41 -5.80
N LEU A 683 -11.62 -9.72 -6.44
CA LEU A 683 -12.62 -10.64 -5.90
C LEU A 683 -12.09 -12.09 -5.82
N GLU A 684 -11.31 -12.53 -6.80
CA GLU A 684 -10.64 -13.84 -6.76
C GLU A 684 -9.64 -13.92 -5.60
N VAL A 685 -8.83 -12.89 -5.41
CA VAL A 685 -7.88 -12.79 -4.30
C VAL A 685 -8.61 -12.80 -2.96
N ALA A 686 -9.73 -12.07 -2.83
CA ALA A 686 -10.57 -12.11 -1.64
C ALA A 686 -11.11 -13.52 -1.36
N ALA A 687 -11.50 -14.26 -2.38
CA ALA A 687 -11.94 -15.64 -2.25
C ALA A 687 -10.82 -16.56 -1.75
N VAL A 688 -9.59 -16.39 -2.24
CA VAL A 688 -8.41 -17.14 -1.76
C VAL A 688 -8.14 -16.85 -0.29
N ILE A 689 -8.15 -15.58 0.13
CA ILE A 689 -7.99 -15.19 1.54
C ILE A 689 -9.09 -15.81 2.40
N ALA A 690 -10.34 -15.79 1.95
CA ALA A 690 -11.47 -16.42 2.65
C ALA A 690 -11.27 -17.92 2.82
N LEU A 691 -10.74 -18.61 1.80
CA LEU A 691 -10.40 -20.04 1.89
C LEU A 691 -9.28 -20.31 2.91
N ILE A 692 -8.24 -19.48 2.95
CA ILE A 692 -7.15 -19.59 3.94
C ILE A 692 -7.72 -19.42 5.36
N ILE A 693 -8.51 -18.36 5.59
CA ILE A 693 -9.17 -18.13 6.90
C ILE A 693 -10.05 -19.30 7.28
N TYR A 694 -10.83 -19.85 6.33
CA TYR A 694 -11.68 -20.99 6.55
C TYR A 694 -10.88 -22.27 6.89
N ALA A 695 -9.77 -22.53 6.20
CA ALA A 695 -8.89 -23.66 6.48
C ALA A 695 -8.31 -23.59 7.89
N VAL A 696 -7.83 -22.42 8.31
CA VAL A 696 -7.32 -22.18 9.67
C VAL A 696 -8.44 -22.36 10.70
N PHE A 697 -9.64 -21.83 10.43
CA PHE A 697 -10.82 -22.03 11.29
C PHE A 697 -11.14 -23.52 11.48
N ARG A 698 -11.13 -24.32 10.40
CA ARG A 698 -11.38 -25.78 10.48
C ARG A 698 -10.32 -26.49 11.31
N ARG A 699 -9.03 -26.13 11.14
CA ARG A 699 -7.93 -26.66 11.95
C ARG A 699 -8.08 -26.27 13.43
N THR A 700 -8.43 -25.03 13.70
CA THR A 700 -8.70 -24.54 15.06
C THR A 700 -9.81 -25.32 15.74
N LEU A 701 -10.93 -25.54 15.07
CA LEU A 701 -12.03 -26.35 15.62
C LEU A 701 -11.62 -27.76 15.95
N ARG A 702 -10.84 -28.43 15.09
CA ARG A 702 -10.31 -29.78 15.37
C ARG A 702 -9.41 -29.79 16.62
N SER A 703 -8.52 -28.79 16.74
CA SER A 703 -7.66 -28.65 17.92
C SER A 703 -8.47 -28.45 19.20
N LEU A 704 -9.48 -27.59 19.17
CA LEU A 704 -10.34 -27.30 20.33
C LEU A 704 -11.18 -28.52 20.76
N ARG A 705 -11.76 -29.26 19.81
CA ARG A 705 -12.49 -30.51 20.09
C ARG A 705 -11.60 -31.51 20.82
N LYS A 706 -10.36 -31.67 20.35
CA LYS A 706 -9.37 -32.56 21.00
C LYS A 706 -9.02 -32.10 22.41
N GLN A 707 -8.87 -30.79 22.63
CA GLN A 707 -8.56 -30.23 23.95
C GLN A 707 -9.70 -30.35 24.96
N LEU A 708 -10.95 -30.24 24.51
CA LEU A 708 -12.14 -30.35 25.35
C LEU A 708 -12.62 -31.80 25.54
N GLY A 709 -11.92 -32.78 24.98
CA GLY A 709 -12.29 -34.17 25.07
C GLY A 709 -13.58 -34.54 24.32
N ILE A 710 -14.02 -33.68 23.38
CA ILE A 710 -15.19 -33.94 22.54
C ILE A 710 -14.74 -34.86 21.40
N CYS A 711 -14.66 -36.18 21.69
CA CYS A 711 -14.39 -37.18 20.68
C CYS A 711 -15.62 -37.40 19.83
N SER A 712 -15.55 -37.16 18.52
CA SER A 712 -16.54 -37.75 17.60
C SER A 712 -16.19 -39.23 17.44
N SER A 713 -17.16 -40.10 17.66
CA SER A 713 -17.06 -41.54 17.34
C SER A 713 -17.22 -41.78 15.83
N GLU A 714 -16.58 -40.94 15.00
CA GLU A 714 -16.48 -41.09 13.54
C GLU A 714 -15.02 -40.92 13.13
N GLN A 715 -14.35 -42.09 13.02
CA GLN A 715 -13.27 -42.29 12.06
C GLN A 715 -13.89 -42.68 10.72
#